data_5bb04b5246604c566fd9d7025bea494c
#
_entry.id   5bb04b5246604c566fd9d7025bea494c
#
_cell.length_a   1.000
_cell.length_b   1.000
_cell.length_c   1.000
_cell.angle_alpha   90.00
_cell.angle_beta   90.00
_cell.angle_gamma   90.00
#
_symmetry.space_group_name_H-M   'P 1'
#
loop_
_entity.id
_entity.type
_entity.pdbx_description
1 polymer ?
#
loop_
_entity_poly.entity_id
_entity_poly.type
_entity_poly.pdbx_seq_one_letter_code
_entity_poly.pdbx_strand_id
1 'polypeptide(L)'
;MNLSVGRLGLLQTGRLAAGNQLAGTRCISSTSQKQIKSTLEAGEDKSGHIHLQNPNQALLFFDHVFPLKLQWLMRLPLQSEKRFPSLMKYLKGPYVAAADPVAVLKKCAPLQKTQLQVEKVLPRLKEGGAFVKISSSVDPEVVESEIIKHLKASPIKPWWNPFQRMRARLVRGQPWVEDLYRLPSSRLKVEFLPAEQGAEASVLSSEQLYSIFRPYGKLKDIVPQPADSKLEPKFAYLDFTLVQRAILAKNCLHGIKLLESQGGGKSGTLLRLTYEPRRKSHWIRDWLLGHPRIVIPALIAIIGTITVSVFDPIRTFFVKAHVTKTFSLGDNKIYNWFKHRATDLMSFRRDPEDDAGMDAIWDDRKENIDQIRSWLMEDADTFIIVQGPRGSGKKELIDEALKHRRHKVTIDCKPIQEARSESATISAAAGQVGYRPVFSWMNSFSGMVDLAAQGAAGVKTGFSETLDGQLDKIWNTTSYALRGIALEGRKKDDKDANLSDDEWLEAHSERRPVVVIDNFLYKGQEDSLLFDKISEWAARITNANVAHVIFLTHDSSFSKSLSKALPNRVFRQISLSDCSPEVAKRFVIKHLDAADDDDMDGSEEHKKLTRSQRRKDLHELDECISALGGRLTDLEFLARRIKGGETPKKAVNQIIEQSASEIIKLYITRLDGSSRRWTPEQAWLVIKQLAQHETLKYNAILLNDLYKSEGEQVLQALEQAELITISSANGRPTSIRPGKPVYQSAFKKLTDDRVLKARLDLAIMTEQTKIENKNIDKYESELRLLGELPKQPYEISGRIKWLLGKVATAQSKVEVYEREIGQLKKVLLEEY
;
A
#
# COMPACT_ATOMS: atom_id res chain seq x y z
N MET A 1 -16.24 54.38 -8.62
CA MET A 1 -16.22 54.50 -10.09
C MET A 1 -15.99 53.13 -10.71
N ASN A 2 -17.01 52.65 -11.37
CA ASN A 2 -17.09 51.62 -12.41
C ASN A 2 -16.33 50.29 -12.17
N LEU A 3 -16.97 49.21 -11.76
CA LEU A 3 -17.92 48.29 -12.43
C LEU A 3 -17.41 47.76 -13.78
N SER A 4 -17.00 46.47 -13.78
CA SER A 4 -17.35 45.60 -14.90
C SER A 4 -17.49 44.14 -14.39
N VAL A 5 -18.66 43.63 -14.56
CA VAL A 5 -19.13 42.27 -14.37
C VAL A 5 -18.58 41.41 -15.51
N GLY A 6 -17.92 40.32 -15.20
CA GLY A 6 -17.44 39.30 -16.16
C GLY A 6 -18.01 37.92 -15.84
N ARG A 7 -18.79 37.40 -16.72
CA ARG A 7 -19.58 36.19 -16.79
C ARG A 7 -18.84 34.92 -16.35
N LEU A 8 -19.50 34.12 -15.53
CA LEU A 8 -19.20 32.70 -15.32
C LEU A 8 -19.38 31.91 -16.63
N GLY A 9 -18.31 31.30 -17.07
CA GLY A 9 -18.32 30.30 -18.12
C GLY A 9 -18.37 28.89 -17.49
N LEU A 10 -19.39 28.15 -17.83
CA LEU A 10 -19.56 26.73 -17.55
C LEU A 10 -18.43 25.92 -18.24
N LEU A 11 -17.60 25.28 -17.48
CA LEU A 11 -16.66 24.26 -17.96
C LEU A 11 -17.37 22.90 -17.98
N GLN A 12 -17.72 22.48 -19.20
CA GLN A 12 -18.04 21.10 -19.52
C GLN A 12 -16.81 20.21 -19.28
N THR A 13 -16.93 19.21 -18.42
CA THR A 13 -15.93 18.15 -18.25
C THR A 13 -16.00 17.18 -19.43
N GLY A 14 -15.05 17.30 -20.34
CA GLY A 14 -14.82 16.33 -21.41
C GLY A 14 -14.28 15.01 -20.83
N ARG A 15 -15.00 13.93 -21.09
CA ARG A 15 -14.51 12.55 -20.90
C ARG A 15 -13.43 12.27 -21.94
N LEU A 16 -12.22 12.05 -21.50
CA LEU A 16 -11.17 11.42 -22.31
C LEU A 16 -11.39 9.91 -22.31
N ALA A 17 -11.91 9.42 -23.43
CA ALA A 17 -11.90 8.01 -23.79
C ALA A 17 -10.54 7.69 -24.41
N ALA A 18 -9.71 6.91 -23.71
CA ALA A 18 -8.50 6.31 -24.27
C ALA A 18 -8.91 5.11 -25.14
N GLY A 19 -8.92 5.29 -26.45
CA GLY A 19 -9.10 4.23 -27.43
C GLY A 19 -7.79 3.48 -27.64
N ASN A 20 -7.74 2.22 -27.24
CA ASN A 20 -6.74 1.28 -27.76
C ASN A 20 -7.31 0.64 -29.01
N GLN A 21 -6.87 1.10 -30.16
CA GLN A 21 -7.00 0.40 -31.43
C GLN A 21 -5.94 -0.70 -31.48
N LEU A 22 -6.39 -1.94 -31.45
CA LEU A 22 -5.65 -3.05 -32.04
C LEU A 22 -6.50 -3.61 -33.16
N ALA A 23 -6.06 -3.29 -34.37
CA ALA A 23 -6.56 -3.83 -35.60
C ALA A 23 -6.31 -5.34 -35.65
N GLY A 24 -7.37 -6.09 -35.85
CA GLY A 24 -7.36 -7.51 -36.10
C GLY A 24 -8.59 -7.91 -36.88
N THR A 25 -8.67 -7.49 -38.13
CA THR A 25 -9.66 -7.91 -39.10
C THR A 25 -9.49 -9.42 -39.32
N ARG A 26 -10.34 -10.26 -38.75
CA ARG A 26 -10.61 -11.60 -39.24
C ARG A 26 -12.08 -11.67 -39.65
N CYS A 27 -12.29 -11.67 -40.95
CA CYS A 27 -13.53 -12.12 -41.56
C CYS A 27 -13.83 -13.54 -41.07
N ILE A 28 -14.89 -13.69 -40.29
CA ILE A 28 -15.48 -15.00 -39.98
C ILE A 28 -16.69 -15.12 -40.88
N SER A 29 -16.54 -16.00 -41.87
CA SER A 29 -17.57 -16.52 -42.74
C SER A 29 -18.82 -16.92 -41.99
N SER A 30 -19.95 -16.58 -42.58
CA SER A 30 -21.28 -17.05 -42.25
C SER A 30 -21.34 -18.56 -42.08
N THR A 31 -21.30 -19.02 -40.85
CA THR A 31 -21.63 -20.39 -40.50
C THR A 31 -22.64 -20.37 -39.39
N SER A 32 -23.86 -20.75 -39.74
CA SER A 32 -24.98 -21.19 -38.93
C SER A 32 -25.19 -20.43 -37.62
N GLN A 33 -26.16 -19.52 -37.62
CA GLN A 33 -26.95 -19.21 -36.45
C GLN A 33 -27.47 -20.54 -35.84
N LYS A 34 -26.67 -21.19 -34.99
CA LYS A 34 -27.21 -22.03 -33.95
C LYS A 34 -28.03 -21.09 -33.06
N GLN A 35 -29.32 -21.03 -33.26
CA GLN A 35 -30.25 -20.57 -32.28
C GLN A 35 -29.80 -21.10 -30.95
N ILE A 36 -29.35 -20.21 -30.08
CA ILE A 36 -29.24 -20.46 -28.66
C ILE A 36 -30.70 -20.72 -28.25
N LYS A 37 -31.11 -21.99 -28.21
CA LYS A 37 -32.34 -22.40 -27.56
C LYS A 37 -32.21 -21.81 -26.16
N SER A 38 -33.02 -20.78 -25.89
CA SER A 38 -33.21 -20.27 -24.57
C SER A 38 -33.66 -21.47 -23.75
N THR A 39 -32.90 -21.85 -22.75
CA THR A 39 -33.20 -22.99 -21.85
C THR A 39 -34.36 -22.68 -20.88
N LEU A 40 -35.01 -21.60 -21.06
CA LEU A 40 -36.35 -21.32 -20.56
C LEU A 40 -37.30 -21.87 -21.63
N GLU A 41 -37.87 -23.02 -21.35
CA GLU A 41 -39.06 -23.46 -22.08
C GLU A 41 -40.16 -22.42 -21.76
N ALA A 42 -40.09 -21.33 -22.49
CA ALA A 42 -41.29 -20.49 -22.67
C ALA A 42 -42.40 -21.42 -23.17
N GLY A 43 -43.59 -21.29 -22.65
CA GLY A 43 -44.73 -21.97 -23.22
C GLY A 43 -44.69 -21.81 -24.74
N GLU A 44 -45.28 -22.71 -25.46
CA GLU A 44 -45.24 -22.78 -26.92
C GLU A 44 -45.63 -21.46 -27.60
N ASP A 45 -46.33 -20.58 -26.88
CA ASP A 45 -46.66 -19.23 -27.26
C ASP A 45 -45.64 -18.23 -26.66
N LYS A 46 -45.20 -17.29 -27.42
CA LYS A 46 -44.27 -16.23 -27.03
C LYS A 46 -44.80 -15.30 -25.91
N SER A 47 -45.93 -15.63 -25.26
CA SER A 47 -46.57 -14.82 -24.22
C SER A 47 -45.85 -14.86 -22.87
N GLY A 48 -44.99 -15.87 -22.63
CA GLY A 48 -44.28 -16.06 -21.36
C GLY A 48 -45.15 -16.51 -20.18
N HIS A 49 -46.42 -16.80 -20.38
CA HIS A 49 -47.30 -17.33 -19.36
C HIS A 49 -47.16 -18.85 -19.19
N ILE A 50 -47.44 -19.37 -18.01
CA ILE A 50 -47.53 -20.81 -17.76
C ILE A 50 -48.92 -21.29 -18.22
N HIS A 51 -49.00 -21.94 -19.39
CA HIS A 51 -50.22 -22.48 -19.92
C HIS A 51 -50.52 -23.91 -19.45
N LEU A 52 -51.78 -24.19 -19.14
CA LEU A 52 -52.31 -25.50 -18.88
C LEU A 52 -52.89 -26.03 -20.19
N GLN A 53 -52.29 -27.10 -20.74
CA GLN A 53 -52.69 -27.64 -22.07
C GLN A 53 -53.95 -28.46 -22.03
N ASN A 54 -54.25 -29.10 -20.87
CA ASN A 54 -55.42 -29.99 -20.68
C ASN A 54 -56.28 -29.52 -19.51
N PRO A 55 -57.59 -29.72 -19.56
CA PRO A 55 -58.50 -29.34 -18.48
C PRO A 55 -58.25 -30.12 -17.16
N ASN A 56 -57.54 -31.25 -17.24
CA ASN A 56 -57.18 -32.08 -16.08
C ASN A 56 -55.86 -31.68 -15.43
N GLN A 57 -55.20 -30.60 -15.92
CA GLN A 57 -53.95 -30.05 -15.38
C GLN A 57 -54.24 -28.91 -14.42
N ALA A 58 -53.53 -28.88 -13.30
CA ALA A 58 -53.59 -27.80 -12.32
C ALA A 58 -52.20 -27.35 -11.93
N LEU A 59 -52.09 -26.06 -11.55
CA LEU A 59 -50.87 -25.48 -11.09
C LEU A 59 -50.95 -25.12 -9.60
N LEU A 60 -50.05 -25.66 -8.81
CA LEU A 60 -49.94 -25.37 -7.39
C LEU A 60 -48.70 -24.52 -7.11
N PHE A 61 -48.80 -23.54 -6.23
CA PHE A 61 -47.68 -22.79 -5.74
C PHE A 61 -47.37 -23.17 -4.31
N PHE A 62 -46.11 -23.56 -4.06
CA PHE A 62 -45.55 -23.86 -2.73
C PHE A 62 -44.67 -22.71 -2.29
N ASP A 63 -44.94 -22.16 -1.08
CA ASP A 63 -44.06 -21.17 -0.46
C ASP A 63 -43.01 -21.85 0.42
N HIS A 64 -41.96 -21.12 0.84
CA HIS A 64 -40.90 -21.60 1.74
C HIS A 64 -40.11 -22.83 1.24
N VAL A 65 -40.02 -23.02 -0.05
CA VAL A 65 -39.18 -24.07 -0.66
C VAL A 65 -37.70 -23.66 -0.61
N PHE A 66 -37.42 -22.37 -0.77
CA PHE A 66 -36.08 -21.77 -0.77
C PHE A 66 -35.97 -20.57 0.19
N PRO A 67 -34.78 -20.31 0.79
CA PRO A 67 -34.59 -19.15 1.67
C PRO A 67 -34.57 -17.82 0.91
N LEU A 68 -35.43 -16.87 1.32
CA LEU A 68 -35.50 -15.53 0.74
C LEU A 68 -34.18 -14.74 0.91
N LYS A 69 -33.35 -15.10 1.89
CA LYS A 69 -32.05 -14.45 2.12
C LYS A 69 -31.03 -14.65 0.98
N LEU A 70 -31.22 -15.64 0.12
CA LEU A 70 -30.36 -15.84 -1.06
C LEU A 70 -30.57 -14.79 -2.15
N GLN A 71 -31.52 -13.87 -2.02
CA GLN A 71 -31.75 -12.77 -2.96
C GLN A 71 -30.52 -11.87 -3.17
N TRP A 72 -29.67 -11.70 -2.15
CA TRP A 72 -28.46 -10.88 -2.27
C TRP A 72 -27.39 -11.55 -3.14
N LEU A 73 -27.30 -12.87 -3.13
CA LEU A 73 -26.39 -13.64 -3.98
C LEU A 73 -26.75 -13.48 -5.47
N MET A 74 -28.01 -13.24 -5.78
CA MET A 74 -28.48 -13.05 -7.14
C MET A 74 -28.20 -11.63 -7.68
N ARG A 75 -27.76 -10.70 -6.82
CA ARG A 75 -27.25 -9.38 -7.24
C ARG A 75 -25.81 -9.42 -7.77
N LEU A 76 -25.08 -10.51 -7.51
CA LEU A 76 -23.78 -10.72 -8.10
C LEU A 76 -23.96 -11.21 -9.55
N PRO A 77 -23.20 -10.66 -10.53
CA PRO A 77 -23.33 -11.01 -11.94
C PRO A 77 -22.74 -12.41 -12.25
N LEU A 78 -22.97 -13.36 -11.38
CA LEU A 78 -22.63 -14.76 -11.60
C LEU A 78 -23.79 -15.38 -12.38
N GLN A 79 -23.54 -15.78 -13.61
CA GLN A 79 -24.44 -16.51 -14.49
C GLN A 79 -24.90 -17.83 -13.83
N SER A 80 -25.74 -17.74 -12.81
CA SER A 80 -26.05 -18.84 -11.90
C SER A 80 -27.27 -19.67 -12.30
N GLU A 81 -28.10 -19.21 -13.24
CA GLU A 81 -29.32 -19.98 -13.64
C GLU A 81 -28.99 -21.33 -14.31
N LYS A 82 -27.88 -21.43 -15.03
CA LYS A 82 -27.46 -22.70 -15.65
C LYS A 82 -26.79 -23.70 -14.70
N ARG A 83 -26.29 -23.25 -13.54
CA ARG A 83 -25.60 -24.12 -12.54
C ARG A 83 -26.53 -24.58 -11.41
N PHE A 84 -27.76 -24.13 -11.41
CA PHE A 84 -28.70 -24.37 -10.33
C PHE A 84 -29.11 -25.85 -10.13
N PRO A 85 -29.31 -26.67 -11.18
CA PRO A 85 -29.59 -28.11 -11.01
C PRO A 85 -28.42 -28.84 -10.33
N SER A 86 -27.20 -28.36 -10.53
CA SER A 86 -26.00 -28.94 -9.90
C SER A 86 -25.87 -28.51 -8.44
N LEU A 87 -26.23 -27.28 -8.09
CA LEU A 87 -26.27 -26.79 -6.71
C LEU A 87 -27.33 -27.50 -5.88
N MET A 88 -28.50 -27.79 -6.46
CA MET A 88 -29.54 -28.58 -5.81
C MET A 88 -29.09 -30.04 -5.57
N LYS A 89 -28.21 -30.61 -6.38
CA LYS A 89 -27.60 -31.91 -6.11
C LYS A 89 -26.69 -31.89 -4.87
N TYR A 90 -25.94 -30.78 -4.65
CA TYR A 90 -25.09 -30.61 -3.46
C TYR A 90 -25.88 -30.29 -2.18
N LEU A 91 -27.05 -29.66 -2.30
CA LEU A 91 -27.94 -29.32 -1.18
C LEU A 91 -28.89 -30.46 -0.79
N LYS A 92 -28.74 -31.65 -1.34
CA LYS A 92 -29.52 -32.87 -1.02
C LYS A 92 -29.18 -33.46 0.34
N GLY A 93 -29.12 -32.61 1.38
CA GLY A 93 -29.15 -33.11 2.75
C GLY A 93 -30.59 -33.50 3.17
N PRO A 94 -30.75 -34.36 4.18
CA PRO A 94 -32.07 -34.87 4.63
C PRO A 94 -33.06 -33.77 5.05
N TYR A 95 -32.56 -32.58 5.40
CA TYR A 95 -33.35 -31.41 5.78
C TYR A 95 -33.93 -30.64 4.59
N VAL A 96 -33.28 -30.65 3.43
CA VAL A 96 -33.77 -30.01 2.19
C VAL A 96 -34.83 -30.90 1.53
N ALA A 97 -34.68 -32.20 1.63
CA ALA A 97 -35.66 -33.15 1.13
C ALA A 97 -37.03 -33.03 1.81
N ALA A 98 -37.10 -32.55 3.06
CA ALA A 98 -38.36 -32.32 3.77
C ALA A 98 -39.18 -31.16 3.18
N ALA A 99 -38.53 -30.19 2.52
CA ALA A 99 -39.15 -29.03 1.88
C ALA A 99 -39.36 -29.24 0.36
N ASP A 100 -39.10 -30.42 -0.17
CA ASP A 100 -39.35 -30.74 -1.58
C ASP A 100 -40.87 -30.86 -1.83
N PRO A 101 -41.46 -30.02 -2.72
CA PRO A 101 -42.88 -30.07 -3.04
C PRO A 101 -43.34 -31.43 -3.55
N VAL A 102 -42.50 -32.14 -4.30
CA VAL A 102 -42.80 -33.46 -4.84
C VAL A 102 -42.90 -34.50 -3.74
N ALA A 103 -42.00 -34.43 -2.76
CA ALA A 103 -42.04 -35.34 -1.61
C ALA A 103 -43.27 -35.08 -0.73
N VAL A 104 -43.73 -33.84 -0.63
CA VAL A 104 -44.95 -33.46 0.10
C VAL A 104 -46.16 -34.01 -0.59
N LEU A 105 -46.28 -33.86 -1.91
CA LEU A 105 -47.39 -34.40 -2.67
C LEU A 105 -47.50 -35.94 -2.60
N LYS A 106 -46.35 -36.60 -2.67
CA LYS A 106 -46.27 -38.07 -2.54
C LYS A 106 -46.67 -38.59 -1.14
N LYS A 107 -46.53 -37.79 -0.09
CA LYS A 107 -46.88 -38.14 1.30
C LYS A 107 -48.37 -37.89 1.62
N CYS A 108 -49.10 -37.16 0.79
CA CYS A 108 -50.52 -36.93 0.97
C CYS A 108 -51.30 -38.23 0.69
N ALA A 109 -51.66 -38.96 1.74
CA ALA A 109 -52.32 -40.30 1.62
C ALA A 109 -53.57 -40.37 0.80
N PRO A 110 -54.55 -39.41 0.83
CA PRO A 110 -55.70 -39.41 -0.05
C PRO A 110 -55.36 -39.26 -1.53
N LEU A 111 -54.29 -38.59 -1.84
CA LEU A 111 -53.81 -38.31 -3.21
C LEU A 111 -53.05 -39.50 -3.83
N GLN A 112 -52.62 -40.45 -2.99
CA GLN A 112 -51.97 -41.71 -3.46
C GLN A 112 -52.97 -42.69 -4.10
N LYS A 113 -54.25 -42.61 -3.75
CA LYS A 113 -55.33 -43.44 -4.34
C LYS A 113 -55.83 -42.85 -5.67
N THR A 114 -55.66 -41.58 -5.90
CA THR A 114 -55.93 -40.87 -7.16
C THR A 114 -54.63 -40.77 -7.95
N GLN A 115 -54.71 -41.11 -9.25
CA GLN A 115 -53.52 -41.08 -10.14
C GLN A 115 -52.99 -39.63 -10.34
N LEU A 116 -52.50 -39.04 -9.26
CA LEU A 116 -51.89 -37.71 -9.30
C LEU A 116 -50.46 -37.81 -9.84
N GLN A 117 -50.22 -37.28 -11.02
CA GLN A 117 -48.89 -37.24 -11.64
C GLN A 117 -48.36 -35.80 -11.59
N VAL A 118 -47.09 -35.65 -11.10
CA VAL A 118 -46.36 -34.41 -11.12
C VAL A 118 -45.62 -34.33 -12.46
N GLU A 119 -46.08 -33.41 -13.33
CA GLU A 119 -45.47 -33.25 -14.66
C GLU A 119 -44.17 -32.43 -14.58
N LYS A 120 -44.19 -31.25 -13.94
CA LYS A 120 -43.09 -30.34 -13.91
C LYS A 120 -43.05 -29.51 -12.63
N VAL A 121 -41.82 -29.19 -12.16
CA VAL A 121 -41.57 -28.29 -11.04
C VAL A 121 -40.77 -27.10 -11.56
N LEU A 122 -41.31 -25.89 -11.39
CA LEU A 122 -40.70 -24.63 -11.81
C LEU A 122 -40.25 -23.85 -10.56
N PRO A 123 -38.96 -23.84 -10.21
CA PRO A 123 -38.45 -23.14 -9.03
C PRO A 123 -38.50 -21.61 -9.21
N ARG A 124 -38.91 -20.89 -8.18
CA ARG A 124 -38.97 -19.44 -8.07
C ARG A 124 -38.02 -18.95 -6.96
N LEU A 125 -36.77 -18.83 -7.29
CA LEU A 125 -35.72 -18.53 -6.31
C LEU A 125 -35.85 -17.15 -5.68
N LYS A 126 -36.18 -16.13 -6.49
CA LYS A 126 -36.38 -14.75 -6.02
C LYS A 126 -37.51 -14.65 -4.99
N GLU A 127 -38.51 -15.52 -5.14
CA GLU A 127 -39.71 -15.55 -4.32
C GLU A 127 -39.66 -16.64 -3.22
N GLY A 128 -38.65 -17.49 -3.24
CA GLY A 128 -38.47 -18.56 -2.25
C GLY A 128 -39.45 -19.69 -2.35
N GLY A 129 -40.18 -19.81 -3.46
CA GLY A 129 -41.23 -20.83 -3.71
C GLY A 129 -40.99 -21.62 -4.98
N ALA A 130 -41.93 -22.50 -5.33
CA ALA A 130 -41.95 -23.26 -6.58
C ALA A 130 -43.35 -23.48 -7.08
N PHE A 131 -43.53 -23.40 -8.39
CA PHE A 131 -44.75 -23.90 -9.05
C PHE A 131 -44.59 -25.38 -9.34
N VAL A 132 -45.67 -26.14 -9.11
CA VAL A 132 -45.77 -27.56 -9.42
C VAL A 132 -46.97 -27.77 -10.33
N LYS A 133 -46.69 -28.23 -11.56
CA LYS A 133 -47.72 -28.62 -12.52
C LYS A 133 -48.10 -30.07 -12.25
N ILE A 134 -49.36 -30.29 -12.00
CA ILE A 134 -49.93 -31.61 -11.69
C ILE A 134 -51.02 -31.96 -12.71
N SER A 135 -51.12 -33.24 -13.00
CA SER A 135 -52.24 -33.83 -13.76
C SER A 135 -53.01 -34.73 -12.83
N SER A 136 -54.34 -34.53 -12.76
CA SER A 136 -55.22 -35.28 -11.85
C SER A 136 -56.60 -35.50 -12.49
N SER A 137 -57.16 -36.65 -12.19
CA SER A 137 -58.56 -36.94 -12.54
C SER A 137 -59.58 -36.34 -11.56
N VAL A 138 -59.08 -35.75 -10.45
CA VAL A 138 -59.89 -35.14 -9.39
C VAL A 138 -59.87 -33.63 -9.55
N ASP A 139 -61.00 -33.02 -9.12
CA ASP A 139 -61.17 -31.56 -9.18
C ASP A 139 -60.00 -30.83 -8.46
N PRO A 140 -59.34 -29.82 -9.09
CA PRO A 140 -58.20 -29.09 -8.51
C PRO A 140 -58.45 -28.46 -7.13
N GLU A 141 -59.71 -28.08 -6.85
CA GLU A 141 -60.11 -27.50 -5.55
C GLU A 141 -60.11 -28.57 -4.42
N VAL A 142 -60.48 -29.79 -4.75
CA VAL A 142 -60.44 -30.93 -3.80
C VAL A 142 -58.98 -31.27 -3.48
N VAL A 143 -58.09 -31.25 -4.52
CA VAL A 143 -56.66 -31.48 -4.35
C VAL A 143 -56.04 -30.39 -3.46
N GLU A 144 -56.38 -29.11 -3.67
CA GLU A 144 -55.96 -28.01 -2.80
C GLU A 144 -56.37 -28.23 -1.35
N SER A 145 -57.64 -28.59 -1.13
CA SER A 145 -58.19 -28.78 0.21
C SER A 145 -57.49 -29.88 0.98
N GLU A 146 -57.16 -31.01 0.34
CA GLU A 146 -56.50 -32.17 0.93
C GLU A 146 -55.01 -31.84 1.24
N ILE A 147 -54.31 -31.10 0.35
CA ILE A 147 -52.95 -30.64 0.61
C ILE A 147 -52.93 -29.69 1.81
N ILE A 148 -53.91 -28.78 1.89
CA ILE A 148 -54.02 -27.85 3.02
C ILE A 148 -54.29 -28.61 4.33
N LYS A 149 -55.15 -29.61 4.33
CA LYS A 149 -55.42 -30.46 5.51
C LYS A 149 -54.15 -31.19 5.93
N HIS A 150 -53.42 -31.80 4.99
CA HIS A 150 -52.17 -32.49 5.27
C HIS A 150 -51.10 -31.56 5.85
N LEU A 151 -50.86 -30.37 5.25
CA LEU A 151 -49.92 -29.38 5.75
C LEU A 151 -50.32 -28.75 7.09
N LYS A 152 -51.60 -28.77 7.45
CA LYS A 152 -52.11 -28.41 8.79
C LYS A 152 -51.85 -29.49 9.81
N ALA A 153 -52.09 -30.79 9.45
CA ALA A 153 -51.90 -31.93 10.32
C ALA A 153 -50.40 -32.19 10.58
N SER A 154 -49.57 -32.13 9.54
CA SER A 154 -48.11 -32.31 9.61
C SER A 154 -47.38 -31.08 9.08
N PRO A 155 -47.18 -30.05 9.90
CA PRO A 155 -46.58 -28.79 9.45
C PRO A 155 -45.09 -28.95 9.16
N ILE A 156 -44.69 -28.71 7.92
CA ILE A 156 -43.31 -28.72 7.47
C ILE A 156 -42.71 -27.35 7.72
N LYS A 157 -41.61 -27.33 8.52
CA LYS A 157 -40.85 -26.13 8.82
C LYS A 157 -39.45 -26.28 8.20
N PRO A 158 -39.04 -25.39 7.28
CA PRO A 158 -37.71 -25.45 6.73
C PRO A 158 -36.66 -25.03 7.79
N TRP A 159 -35.49 -25.66 7.79
CA TRP A 159 -34.43 -25.42 8.78
C TRP A 159 -33.92 -23.97 8.79
N TRP A 160 -33.97 -23.26 7.67
CA TRP A 160 -33.55 -21.85 7.57
C TRP A 160 -34.59 -20.85 8.11
N ASN A 161 -35.82 -21.32 8.39
CA ASN A 161 -36.88 -20.52 9.01
C ASN A 161 -37.83 -21.39 9.85
N PRO A 162 -37.43 -21.74 11.08
CA PRO A 162 -38.21 -22.62 11.95
C PRO A 162 -39.52 -22.00 12.45
N PHE A 163 -39.69 -20.69 12.30
CA PHE A 163 -40.87 -19.97 12.76
C PHE A 163 -42.02 -19.97 11.76
N GLN A 164 -41.77 -20.29 10.50
CA GLN A 164 -42.81 -20.28 9.45
C GLN A 164 -42.95 -21.66 8.82
N ARG A 165 -44.20 -21.95 8.48
CA ARG A 165 -44.59 -23.25 7.90
C ARG A 165 -44.76 -23.13 6.39
N MET A 166 -44.39 -24.15 5.66
CA MET A 166 -44.67 -24.29 4.23
C MET A 166 -46.19 -24.26 3.99
N ARG A 167 -46.61 -23.61 2.91
CA ARG A 167 -48.02 -23.57 2.46
C ARG A 167 -48.05 -23.86 0.98
N ALA A 168 -49.19 -24.41 0.56
CA ALA A 168 -49.52 -24.61 -0.84
C ALA A 168 -50.89 -24.02 -1.13
N ARG A 169 -51.02 -23.46 -2.32
CA ARG A 169 -52.30 -22.95 -2.82
C ARG A 169 -52.42 -23.21 -4.32
N LEU A 170 -53.65 -23.36 -4.77
CA LEU A 170 -54.00 -23.49 -6.17
C LEU A 170 -53.78 -22.12 -6.86
N VAL A 171 -53.15 -22.15 -8.01
CA VAL A 171 -52.95 -20.97 -8.85
C VAL A 171 -54.23 -20.78 -9.71
N ARG A 172 -54.94 -19.70 -9.41
CA ARG A 172 -56.21 -19.36 -10.12
C ARG A 172 -55.97 -18.36 -11.24
N GLY A 173 -54.81 -17.74 -11.28
CA GLY A 173 -54.37 -16.77 -12.29
C GLY A 173 -53.47 -17.38 -13.36
N GLN A 174 -52.93 -16.51 -14.18
CA GLN A 174 -51.95 -16.88 -15.22
C GLN A 174 -50.59 -16.27 -14.90
N PRO A 175 -49.78 -16.93 -14.05
CA PRO A 175 -48.44 -16.44 -13.69
C PRO A 175 -47.47 -16.52 -14.87
N TRP A 176 -46.50 -15.68 -14.89
CA TRP A 176 -45.45 -15.66 -15.92
C TRP A 176 -44.38 -16.70 -15.61
N VAL A 177 -43.78 -17.29 -16.63
CA VAL A 177 -42.64 -18.20 -16.51
C VAL A 177 -41.43 -17.43 -16.04
N GLU A 178 -41.18 -16.26 -16.67
CA GLU A 178 -40.15 -15.32 -16.25
C GLU A 178 -40.80 -14.13 -15.54
N ASP A 179 -40.15 -13.74 -14.44
CA ASP A 179 -40.59 -12.61 -13.65
C ASP A 179 -39.75 -11.36 -14.02
N LEU A 180 -40.44 -10.22 -14.05
CA LEU A 180 -39.72 -8.95 -14.11
C LEU A 180 -38.76 -8.85 -12.91
N TYR A 181 -37.61 -8.21 -13.10
CA TYR A 181 -36.60 -8.06 -12.05
C TYR A 181 -37.05 -7.13 -10.92
N ARG A 182 -38.09 -7.56 -10.19
CA ARG A 182 -38.61 -6.90 -8.99
C ARG A 182 -38.44 -7.80 -7.80
N LEU A 183 -37.82 -7.25 -6.74
CA LEU A 183 -37.66 -7.98 -5.49
C LEU A 183 -39.00 -8.06 -4.75
N PRO A 184 -39.32 -9.19 -4.09
CA PRO A 184 -40.53 -9.35 -3.32
C PRO A 184 -40.66 -8.29 -2.21
N SER A 185 -41.86 -7.72 -2.08
CA SER A 185 -42.22 -6.76 -1.05
C SER A 185 -43.51 -7.20 -0.35
N SER A 186 -43.75 -6.70 0.85
CA SER A 186 -45.01 -6.90 1.57
C SER A 186 -46.17 -6.07 0.99
N ARG A 187 -45.84 -5.09 0.13
CA ARG A 187 -46.82 -4.28 -0.59
C ARG A 187 -46.97 -4.80 -1.99
N LEU A 188 -48.22 -5.09 -2.39
CA LEU A 188 -48.61 -5.42 -3.75
C LEU A 188 -49.35 -4.23 -4.36
N LYS A 189 -49.04 -3.88 -5.57
CA LYS A 189 -49.84 -3.02 -6.43
C LYS A 189 -50.74 -3.91 -7.26
N VAL A 190 -52.05 -3.74 -7.14
CA VAL A 190 -53.11 -4.41 -7.91
C VAL A 190 -53.60 -3.44 -8.96
N GLU A 191 -53.36 -3.73 -10.21
CA GLU A 191 -53.81 -2.94 -11.35
C GLU A 191 -55.03 -3.65 -11.96
N PHE A 192 -56.09 -2.85 -12.25
CA PHE A 192 -57.33 -3.32 -12.86
C PHE A 192 -57.23 -3.14 -14.36
N LEU A 193 -57.16 -4.23 -15.11
CA LEU A 193 -57.06 -4.21 -16.55
C LEU A 193 -58.38 -4.74 -17.16
N PRO A 194 -58.85 -4.18 -18.30
CA PRO A 194 -60.00 -4.73 -18.99
C PRO A 194 -59.64 -6.11 -19.56
N ALA A 195 -60.57 -7.06 -19.50
CA ALA A 195 -60.36 -8.42 -20.04
C ALA A 195 -60.43 -8.42 -21.56
N GLU A 196 -61.12 -7.45 -22.16
CA GLU A 196 -61.30 -7.26 -23.63
C GLU A 196 -60.81 -5.88 -24.06
N GLN A 197 -60.20 -5.79 -25.23
CA GLN A 197 -59.73 -4.51 -25.78
C GLN A 197 -60.89 -3.55 -26.04
N GLY A 198 -60.79 -2.34 -25.49
CA GLY A 198 -61.80 -1.28 -25.64
C GLY A 198 -62.91 -1.28 -24.54
N ALA A 199 -62.84 -2.17 -23.58
CA ALA A 199 -63.76 -2.17 -22.44
C ALA A 199 -63.16 -1.43 -21.24
N GLU A 200 -64.00 -0.88 -20.37
CA GLU A 200 -63.58 -0.27 -19.12
C GLU A 200 -63.45 -1.33 -18.03
N ALA A 201 -62.28 -1.30 -17.30
CA ALA A 201 -62.06 -2.15 -16.17
C ALA A 201 -62.87 -1.70 -14.94
N SER A 202 -63.60 -2.60 -14.31
CA SER A 202 -64.30 -2.31 -13.07
C SER A 202 -63.32 -2.22 -11.90
N VAL A 203 -63.38 -1.15 -11.10
CA VAL A 203 -62.58 -0.98 -9.88
C VAL A 203 -63.27 -1.73 -8.73
N LEU A 204 -62.55 -2.65 -8.11
CA LEU A 204 -63.05 -3.39 -6.97
C LEU A 204 -63.06 -2.55 -5.70
N SER A 205 -64.07 -2.68 -4.89
CA SER A 205 -64.15 -2.07 -3.57
C SER A 205 -63.09 -2.71 -2.60
N SER A 206 -62.75 -1.99 -1.56
CA SER A 206 -61.83 -2.47 -0.53
C SER A 206 -62.30 -3.77 0.10
N GLU A 207 -63.62 -3.95 0.25
CA GLU A 207 -64.23 -5.19 0.80
C GLU A 207 -64.10 -6.38 -0.16
N GLN A 208 -64.27 -6.14 -1.44
CA GLN A 208 -64.09 -7.16 -2.46
C GLN A 208 -62.61 -7.57 -2.55
N LEU A 209 -61.72 -6.61 -2.54
CA LEU A 209 -60.29 -6.91 -2.49
C LEU A 209 -59.94 -7.69 -1.22
N TYR A 210 -60.45 -7.27 -0.07
CA TYR A 210 -60.23 -8.01 1.19
C TYR A 210 -60.71 -9.46 1.10
N SER A 211 -61.91 -9.71 0.57
CA SER A 211 -62.45 -11.06 0.45
C SER A 211 -61.61 -11.98 -0.45
N ILE A 212 -61.11 -11.44 -1.59
CA ILE A 212 -60.27 -12.16 -2.54
C ILE A 212 -58.89 -12.50 -1.98
N PHE A 213 -58.30 -11.56 -1.28
CA PHE A 213 -56.89 -11.70 -0.84
C PHE A 213 -56.70 -12.28 0.56
N ARG A 214 -57.73 -12.22 1.43
CA ARG A 214 -57.72 -12.78 2.80
C ARG A 214 -57.34 -14.25 2.89
N PRO A 215 -57.76 -15.17 1.99
CA PRO A 215 -57.39 -16.57 2.06
C PRO A 215 -55.89 -16.81 1.94
N TYR A 216 -55.16 -15.89 1.33
CA TYR A 216 -53.68 -16.00 1.12
C TYR A 216 -52.89 -15.43 2.30
N GLY A 217 -53.43 -14.47 3.05
CA GLY A 217 -52.75 -13.93 4.23
C GLY A 217 -53.47 -12.79 4.90
N LYS A 218 -53.02 -12.43 6.12
CA LYS A 218 -53.54 -11.25 6.82
C LYS A 218 -53.05 -10.00 6.10
N LEU A 219 -54.00 -9.14 5.73
CA LEU A 219 -53.75 -7.81 5.22
C LEU A 219 -53.54 -6.84 6.38
N LYS A 220 -52.68 -5.89 6.22
CA LYS A 220 -52.41 -4.81 7.16
C LYS A 220 -53.26 -3.60 6.79
N ASP A 221 -53.29 -3.29 5.49
CA ASP A 221 -53.97 -2.11 4.97
C ASP A 221 -54.32 -2.32 3.48
N ILE A 222 -55.39 -1.62 3.02
CA ILE A 222 -55.78 -1.56 1.63
C ILE A 222 -55.90 -0.08 1.29
N VAL A 223 -55.02 0.40 0.47
CA VAL A 223 -54.98 1.80 0.05
C VAL A 223 -55.46 1.93 -1.41
N PRO A 224 -56.69 2.38 -1.63
CA PRO A 224 -57.17 2.62 -2.98
C PRO A 224 -56.42 3.78 -3.64
N GLN A 225 -56.54 3.88 -4.95
CA GLN A 225 -55.98 4.99 -5.67
C GLN A 225 -56.67 6.30 -5.23
N PRO A 226 -55.92 7.41 -5.00
CA PRO A 226 -56.48 8.70 -4.69
C PRO A 226 -57.45 9.15 -5.80
N ALA A 227 -58.59 9.73 -5.41
CA ALA A 227 -59.64 10.15 -6.36
C ALA A 227 -59.16 11.19 -7.41
N ASP A 228 -58.17 12.01 -7.02
CA ASP A 228 -57.56 13.05 -7.91
C ASP A 228 -56.53 12.50 -8.90
N SER A 229 -56.18 11.23 -8.82
CA SER A 229 -55.17 10.61 -9.67
C SER A 229 -55.78 10.21 -11.02
N LYS A 230 -55.28 10.86 -12.09
CA LYS A 230 -55.64 10.54 -13.49
C LYS A 230 -54.79 9.38 -14.07
N LEU A 231 -54.11 8.64 -13.26
CA LEU A 231 -53.24 7.55 -13.71
C LEU A 231 -54.05 6.31 -14.10
N GLU A 232 -53.92 5.90 -15.34
CA GLU A 232 -54.46 4.64 -15.84
C GLU A 232 -53.31 3.62 -16.03
N PRO A 233 -53.52 2.32 -15.81
CA PRO A 233 -54.74 1.68 -15.28
C PRO A 233 -54.98 1.99 -13.80
N LYS A 234 -56.27 2.02 -13.39
CA LYS A 234 -56.62 2.21 -11.98
C LYS A 234 -56.02 1.09 -11.14
N PHE A 235 -55.65 1.43 -9.90
CA PHE A 235 -54.91 0.50 -9.04
C PHE A 235 -55.28 0.65 -7.55
N ALA A 236 -54.91 -0.37 -6.77
CA ALA A 236 -54.94 -0.32 -5.31
C ALA A 236 -53.66 -0.93 -4.73
N TYR A 237 -53.23 -0.45 -3.56
CA TYR A 237 -52.14 -1.07 -2.83
C TYR A 237 -52.69 -1.97 -1.72
N LEU A 238 -52.14 -3.18 -1.66
CA LEU A 238 -52.41 -4.15 -0.60
C LEU A 238 -51.16 -4.36 0.25
N ASP A 239 -51.22 -3.98 1.52
CA ASP A 239 -50.15 -4.20 2.46
C ASP A 239 -50.40 -5.48 3.23
N PHE A 240 -49.54 -6.47 3.03
CA PHE A 240 -49.54 -7.72 3.79
C PHE A 240 -48.66 -7.61 5.05
N THR A 241 -49.00 -8.38 6.09
CA THR A 241 -48.20 -8.41 7.33
C THR A 241 -46.81 -9.04 7.11
N LEU A 242 -46.71 -10.00 6.19
CA LEU A 242 -45.48 -10.73 5.88
C LEU A 242 -45.27 -10.76 4.37
N VAL A 243 -43.98 -10.65 3.95
CA VAL A 243 -43.60 -10.71 2.52
C VAL A 243 -44.04 -12.00 1.86
N GLN A 244 -43.92 -13.13 2.57
CA GLN A 244 -44.33 -14.45 2.04
C GLN A 244 -45.82 -14.53 1.71
N ARG A 245 -46.68 -13.78 2.42
CA ARG A 245 -48.10 -13.71 2.12
C ARG A 245 -48.36 -12.96 0.82
N ALA A 246 -47.63 -11.88 0.62
CA ALA A 246 -47.68 -11.13 -0.63
C ALA A 246 -47.18 -11.99 -1.81
N ILE A 247 -46.13 -12.78 -1.61
CA ILE A 247 -45.60 -13.72 -2.62
C ILE A 247 -46.63 -14.76 -2.98
N LEU A 248 -47.23 -15.41 -1.98
CA LEU A 248 -48.29 -16.41 -2.21
C LEU A 248 -49.47 -15.81 -2.96
N ALA A 249 -49.97 -14.66 -2.53
CA ALA A 249 -51.10 -13.99 -3.16
C ALA A 249 -50.82 -13.59 -4.62
N LYS A 250 -49.63 -12.98 -4.86
CA LYS A 250 -49.23 -12.59 -6.21
C LYS A 250 -49.15 -13.80 -7.16
N ASN A 251 -48.48 -14.87 -6.74
CA ASN A 251 -48.25 -16.01 -7.62
C ASN A 251 -49.55 -16.83 -7.87
N CYS A 252 -50.49 -16.79 -6.95
CA CYS A 252 -51.75 -17.50 -7.13
C CYS A 252 -52.81 -16.69 -7.89
N LEU A 253 -52.79 -15.36 -7.77
CA LEU A 253 -53.89 -14.51 -8.29
C LEU A 253 -53.45 -13.61 -9.47
N HIS A 254 -52.19 -13.57 -9.84
CA HIS A 254 -51.74 -12.75 -10.97
C HIS A 254 -52.38 -13.20 -12.26
N GLY A 255 -53.04 -12.28 -12.97
CA GLY A 255 -53.71 -12.58 -14.22
C GLY A 255 -55.08 -13.29 -14.07
N ILE A 256 -55.68 -13.29 -12.88
CA ILE A 256 -57.03 -13.81 -12.68
C ILE A 256 -58.06 -12.90 -13.36
N LYS A 257 -58.98 -13.50 -14.11
CA LYS A 257 -60.12 -12.85 -14.72
C LYS A 257 -61.32 -12.97 -13.77
N LEU A 258 -61.82 -11.84 -13.29
CA LEU A 258 -62.98 -11.75 -12.44
C LEU A 258 -64.21 -11.53 -13.31
N LEU A 259 -65.22 -12.37 -13.07
CA LEU A 259 -66.48 -12.32 -13.75
C LEU A 259 -67.45 -11.32 -13.06
N GLU A 260 -68.59 -11.01 -13.70
CA GLU A 260 -69.58 -10.07 -13.18
C GLU A 260 -70.09 -10.48 -11.78
N SER A 261 -70.28 -11.79 -11.52
CA SER A 261 -70.68 -12.35 -10.22
C SER A 261 -69.65 -12.08 -9.10
N GLN A 262 -68.39 -11.79 -9.46
CA GLN A 262 -67.29 -11.51 -8.54
C GLN A 262 -66.92 -10.03 -8.47
N GLY A 263 -67.72 -9.17 -9.09
CA GLY A 263 -67.50 -7.73 -9.13
C GLY A 263 -66.63 -7.24 -10.28
N GLY A 264 -66.34 -8.10 -11.28
CA GLY A 264 -65.46 -7.77 -12.41
C GLY A 264 -66.09 -6.93 -13.51
N GLY A 265 -67.38 -6.53 -13.36
CA GLY A 265 -68.12 -5.79 -14.40
C GLY A 265 -68.54 -6.68 -15.57
N LYS A 266 -69.36 -6.11 -16.49
CA LYS A 266 -69.94 -6.87 -17.62
C LYS A 266 -68.94 -7.49 -18.57
N SER A 267 -67.78 -6.80 -18.77
CA SER A 267 -66.69 -7.28 -19.64
C SER A 267 -65.61 -8.10 -18.93
N GLY A 268 -65.72 -8.21 -17.62
CA GLY A 268 -64.69 -8.86 -16.76
C GLY A 268 -63.46 -7.99 -16.54
N THR A 269 -62.86 -8.08 -15.38
CA THR A 269 -61.63 -7.38 -14.98
C THR A 269 -60.49 -8.35 -14.70
N LEU A 270 -59.32 -8.08 -15.27
CA LEU A 270 -58.08 -8.84 -15.09
C LEU A 270 -57.22 -8.16 -14.05
N LEU A 271 -56.74 -8.89 -13.03
CA LEU A 271 -55.92 -8.37 -11.98
C LEU A 271 -54.41 -8.57 -12.28
N ARG A 272 -53.72 -7.48 -12.49
CA ARG A 272 -52.26 -7.50 -12.64
C ARG A 272 -51.59 -7.14 -11.30
N LEU A 273 -50.85 -8.08 -10.75
CA LEU A 273 -50.21 -7.95 -9.44
C LEU A 273 -48.72 -7.69 -9.61
N THR A 274 -48.22 -6.59 -9.00
CA THR A 274 -46.81 -6.28 -9.01
C THR A 274 -46.30 -5.94 -7.61
N TYR A 275 -45.00 -6.23 -7.32
CA TYR A 275 -44.39 -5.83 -6.05
C TYR A 275 -44.06 -4.35 -6.08
N GLU A 276 -44.39 -3.65 -5.00
CA GLU A 276 -44.04 -2.24 -4.81
C GLU A 276 -43.19 -2.08 -3.54
N PRO A 277 -42.04 -1.44 -3.60
CA PRO A 277 -41.21 -1.25 -2.40
C PRO A 277 -41.91 -0.24 -1.47
N ARG A 278 -42.14 -0.63 -0.22
CA ARG A 278 -42.65 0.29 0.80
C ARG A 278 -41.59 1.33 1.14
N ARG A 279 -41.84 2.61 0.98
CA ARG A 279 -40.99 3.68 1.46
C ARG A 279 -41.02 3.64 2.99
N LYS A 280 -39.92 3.18 3.60
CA LYS A 280 -39.76 3.30 5.04
C LYS A 280 -39.43 4.76 5.36
N SER A 281 -40.21 5.37 6.21
CA SER A 281 -39.81 6.67 6.77
C SER A 281 -38.62 6.43 7.68
N HIS A 282 -37.48 7.00 7.37
CA HIS A 282 -36.26 6.90 8.15
C HIS A 282 -36.17 8.09 9.10
N TRP A 283 -37.12 8.19 10.03
CA TRP A 283 -37.23 9.32 10.97
C TRP A 283 -35.90 9.59 11.73
N ILE A 284 -35.15 8.54 12.07
CA ILE A 284 -33.83 8.69 12.71
C ILE A 284 -32.85 9.38 11.75
N ARG A 285 -32.81 8.92 10.49
CA ARG A 285 -31.91 9.52 9.48
C ARG A 285 -32.32 10.97 9.19
N ASP A 286 -33.59 11.22 9.06
CA ASP A 286 -34.13 12.53 8.75
C ASP A 286 -33.90 13.51 9.92
N TRP A 287 -34.01 13.01 11.17
CA TRP A 287 -33.64 13.78 12.35
C TRP A 287 -32.13 14.06 12.43
N LEU A 288 -31.26 13.05 12.18
CA LEU A 288 -29.81 13.21 12.15
C LEU A 288 -29.36 14.23 11.09
N LEU A 289 -29.97 14.19 9.91
CA LEU A 289 -29.66 15.13 8.84
C LEU A 289 -30.25 16.53 9.09
N GLY A 290 -31.34 16.63 9.84
CA GLY A 290 -32.00 17.90 10.19
C GLY A 290 -31.30 18.66 11.35
N HIS A 291 -30.45 17.99 12.15
CA HIS A 291 -29.79 18.60 13.32
C HIS A 291 -28.26 18.48 13.26
N PRO A 292 -27.58 18.96 12.21
CA PRO A 292 -26.13 18.80 12.04
C PRO A 292 -25.31 19.43 13.16
N ARG A 293 -25.79 20.52 13.78
CA ARG A 293 -25.12 21.23 14.88
C ARG A 293 -24.98 20.39 16.16
N ILE A 294 -25.85 19.40 16.37
CA ILE A 294 -25.82 18.49 17.52
C ILE A 294 -25.13 17.18 17.12
N VAL A 295 -25.46 16.69 15.96
CA VAL A 295 -25.01 15.37 15.47
C VAL A 295 -23.53 15.35 15.16
N ILE A 296 -22.98 16.42 14.56
CA ILE A 296 -21.56 16.47 14.20
C ILE A 296 -20.66 16.42 15.45
N PRO A 297 -20.84 17.27 16.49
CA PRO A 297 -20.05 17.18 17.71
C PRO A 297 -20.20 15.85 18.45
N ALA A 298 -21.41 15.29 18.52
CA ALA A 298 -21.66 14.00 19.14
C ALA A 298 -20.95 12.85 18.39
N LEU A 299 -21.00 12.86 17.07
CA LEU A 299 -20.32 11.86 16.23
C LEU A 299 -18.78 11.97 16.38
N ILE A 300 -18.26 13.18 16.44
CA ILE A 300 -16.85 13.47 16.71
C ILE A 300 -16.43 12.93 18.07
N ALA A 301 -17.20 13.20 19.12
CA ALA A 301 -16.91 12.68 20.46
C ALA A 301 -16.93 11.14 20.50
N ILE A 302 -17.87 10.51 19.80
CA ILE A 302 -17.95 9.04 19.70
C ILE A 302 -16.75 8.48 18.96
N ILE A 303 -16.37 9.07 17.82
CA ILE A 303 -15.19 8.62 17.04
C ILE A 303 -13.93 8.79 17.87
N GLY A 304 -13.77 9.93 18.56
CA GLY A 304 -12.63 10.17 19.45
C GLY A 304 -12.55 9.14 20.57
N THR A 305 -13.67 8.86 21.23
CA THR A 305 -13.74 7.84 22.29
C THR A 305 -13.41 6.45 21.78
N ILE A 306 -13.94 6.03 20.62
CA ILE A 306 -13.62 4.75 20.00
C ILE A 306 -12.15 4.67 19.64
N THR A 307 -11.57 5.76 19.12
CA THR A 307 -10.15 5.81 18.74
C THR A 307 -9.27 5.57 19.95
N VAL A 308 -9.51 6.27 21.06
CA VAL A 308 -8.70 6.14 22.27
C VAL A 308 -8.95 4.80 22.98
N SER A 309 -10.21 4.40 23.15
CA SER A 309 -10.54 3.19 23.93
C SER A 309 -10.26 1.87 23.23
N VAL A 310 -10.38 1.83 21.90
CA VAL A 310 -10.31 0.57 21.13
C VAL A 310 -9.03 0.50 20.33
N PHE A 311 -8.71 1.54 19.56
CA PHE A 311 -7.59 1.46 18.63
C PHE A 311 -6.21 1.64 19.26
N ASP A 312 -6.06 2.44 20.31
CA ASP A 312 -4.76 2.63 20.94
C ASP A 312 -4.25 1.36 21.64
N PRO A 313 -5.07 0.61 22.40
CA PRO A 313 -4.67 -0.70 22.89
C PRO A 313 -4.32 -1.70 21.78
N ILE A 314 -5.10 -1.70 20.69
CA ILE A 314 -4.83 -2.56 19.52
C ILE A 314 -3.49 -2.19 18.88
N ARG A 315 -3.22 -0.92 18.67
CA ARG A 315 -1.95 -0.41 18.11
C ARG A 315 -0.77 -0.79 19.00
N THR A 316 -0.89 -0.57 20.30
CA THR A 316 0.13 -0.97 21.28
C THR A 316 0.39 -2.47 21.25
N PHE A 317 -0.66 -3.28 21.12
CA PHE A 317 -0.54 -4.73 20.96
C PHE A 317 0.23 -5.10 19.69
N PHE A 318 -0.09 -4.50 18.55
CA PHE A 318 0.62 -4.79 17.30
C PHE A 318 2.09 -4.36 17.35
N VAL A 319 2.42 -3.22 17.96
CA VAL A 319 3.80 -2.79 18.16
C VAL A 319 4.53 -3.78 19.08
N LYS A 320 3.94 -4.19 20.19
CA LYS A 320 4.52 -5.22 21.08
C LYS A 320 4.78 -6.52 20.33
N ALA A 321 3.78 -6.99 19.58
CA ALA A 321 3.89 -8.21 18.80
C ALA A 321 4.96 -8.14 17.70
N HIS A 322 5.16 -6.96 17.12
CA HIS A 322 6.23 -6.72 16.14
C HIS A 322 7.61 -6.79 16.78
N VAL A 323 7.82 -6.13 17.93
CA VAL A 323 9.10 -6.11 18.66
C VAL A 323 9.45 -7.49 19.23
N THR A 324 8.45 -8.20 19.80
CA THR A 324 8.64 -9.55 20.38
C THR A 324 8.66 -10.65 19.32
N LYS A 325 8.41 -10.32 18.04
CA LYS A 325 8.29 -11.29 16.92
C LYS A 325 7.31 -12.43 17.20
N THR A 326 6.28 -12.17 18.03
CA THR A 326 5.30 -13.18 18.47
C THR A 326 4.46 -13.71 17.31
N PHE A 327 4.33 -12.97 16.20
CA PHE A 327 3.64 -13.40 14.99
C PHE A 327 4.51 -14.19 14.00
N SER A 328 5.73 -14.56 14.37
CA SER A 328 6.55 -15.49 13.57
C SER A 328 6.14 -16.98 13.78
N LEU A 329 4.88 -17.21 14.13
CA LEU A 329 4.30 -18.54 14.29
C LEU A 329 4.17 -19.24 12.93
N GLY A 330 5.10 -20.16 12.66
CA GLY A 330 5.23 -20.93 11.43
C GLY A 330 4.12 -21.91 11.09
N ASP A 331 2.98 -21.96 11.81
CA ASP A 331 2.01 -23.06 11.69
C ASP A 331 0.57 -22.69 11.25
N ASN A 332 0.26 -21.42 11.01
CA ASN A 332 -1.08 -21.09 10.54
C ASN A 332 -1.18 -20.99 9.01
N LYS A 333 -1.81 -21.99 8.39
CA LYS A 333 -2.07 -22.07 6.92
C LYS A 333 -2.71 -20.79 6.35
N ILE A 334 -3.48 -20.05 7.13
CA ILE A 334 -4.11 -18.77 6.73
C ILE A 334 -3.07 -17.65 6.67
N TYR A 335 -2.11 -17.61 7.58
CA TYR A 335 -1.03 -16.64 7.59
C TYR A 335 -0.03 -16.90 6.45
N ASN A 336 0.29 -18.16 6.16
CA ASN A 336 1.16 -18.53 5.05
C ASN A 336 0.52 -18.17 3.69
N TRP A 337 -0.80 -18.29 3.55
CA TRP A 337 -1.52 -17.84 2.35
C TRP A 337 -1.45 -16.31 2.16
N PHE A 338 -1.62 -15.52 3.23
CA PHE A 338 -1.43 -14.07 3.21
C PHE A 338 0.03 -13.66 3.00
N LYS A 339 0.96 -14.40 3.59
CA LYS A 339 2.41 -14.16 3.47
C LYS A 339 2.91 -14.39 2.05
N HIS A 340 2.51 -15.49 1.39
CA HIS A 340 2.89 -15.74 -0.01
C HIS A 340 2.40 -14.66 -0.97
N ARG A 341 1.26 -14.04 -0.68
CA ARG A 341 0.74 -12.96 -1.54
C ARG A 341 1.30 -11.56 -1.25
N ALA A 342 1.86 -11.38 -0.06
CA ALA A 342 2.52 -10.13 0.36
C ALA A 342 4.05 -10.19 0.19
N THR A 343 4.65 -11.38 0.15
CA THR A 343 6.11 -11.57 0.14
C THR A 343 6.69 -11.45 -1.28
N ASP A 344 5.88 -11.63 -2.32
CA ASP A 344 6.32 -11.38 -3.71
C ASP A 344 6.64 -9.88 -4.00
N LEU A 345 6.31 -8.99 -3.06
CA LEU A 345 6.57 -7.55 -3.16
C LEU A 345 7.65 -7.03 -2.19
N MET A 346 8.14 -7.80 -1.22
CA MET A 346 9.04 -7.30 -0.16
C MET A 346 10.05 -8.31 0.38
N SER A 347 10.48 -9.30 -0.35
CA SER A 347 11.54 -10.19 0.12
C SER A 347 12.93 -9.74 -0.32
N PHE A 348 13.48 -8.72 0.34
CA PHE A 348 14.92 -8.73 0.62
C PHE A 348 15.17 -9.61 1.87
N ARG A 349 14.92 -10.90 1.71
CA ARG A 349 15.42 -11.89 2.64
C ARG A 349 16.88 -12.08 2.24
N ARG A 350 17.82 -11.74 3.12
CA ARG A 350 19.21 -12.15 2.98
C ARG A 350 19.19 -13.68 2.87
N ASP A 351 19.71 -14.18 1.79
CA ASP A 351 19.94 -15.61 1.65
C ASP A 351 21.00 -16.03 2.69
N PRO A 352 20.91 -17.25 3.26
CA PRO A 352 21.92 -17.77 4.17
C PRO A 352 23.35 -17.72 3.59
N GLU A 353 23.48 -17.69 2.27
CA GLU A 353 24.75 -17.54 1.57
C GLU A 353 25.41 -16.16 1.79
N ASP A 354 24.64 -15.11 2.14
CA ASP A 354 25.18 -13.77 2.36
C ASP A 354 25.91 -13.65 3.71
N ASP A 355 25.63 -14.52 4.68
CA ASP A 355 26.33 -14.57 5.98
C ASP A 355 27.64 -15.37 5.92
N ALA A 356 27.88 -16.07 4.81
CA ALA A 356 29.08 -16.86 4.61
C ALA A 356 30.33 -15.98 4.56
N GLY A 357 31.31 -16.31 5.38
CA GLY A 357 32.58 -15.57 5.47
C GLY A 357 32.59 -14.39 6.44
N MET A 358 31.42 -13.99 6.99
CA MET A 358 31.33 -12.89 7.95
C MET A 358 32.13 -13.16 9.24
N ASP A 359 32.37 -14.42 9.62
CA ASP A 359 33.20 -14.77 10.79
C ASP A 359 34.62 -14.19 10.71
N ALA A 360 35.20 -14.04 9.50
CA ALA A 360 36.51 -13.40 9.34
C ALA A 360 36.50 -11.92 9.72
N ILE A 361 35.32 -11.27 9.53
CA ILE A 361 35.13 -9.85 9.86
C ILE A 361 34.83 -9.70 11.35
N TRP A 362 34.08 -10.66 11.93
CA TRP A 362 33.75 -10.64 13.36
C TRP A 362 34.99 -10.76 14.21
N ASP A 363 35.98 -11.56 13.79
CA ASP A 363 37.26 -11.67 14.48
C ASP A 363 38.02 -10.33 14.55
N ASP A 364 38.03 -9.58 13.43
CA ASP A 364 38.66 -8.27 13.33
C ASP A 364 37.90 -7.17 14.13
N ARG A 365 36.59 -7.30 14.21
CA ARG A 365 35.70 -6.33 14.89
C ARG A 365 35.24 -6.77 16.27
N LYS A 366 35.82 -7.82 16.81
CA LYS A 366 35.45 -8.40 18.09
C LYS A 366 35.45 -7.37 19.21
N GLU A 367 36.45 -6.52 19.25
CA GLU A 367 36.58 -5.46 20.25
C GLU A 367 35.40 -4.50 20.20
N ASN A 368 34.98 -4.06 18.98
CA ASN A 368 33.83 -3.19 18.79
C ASN A 368 32.50 -3.89 19.21
N ILE A 369 32.36 -5.19 18.89
CA ILE A 369 31.19 -5.99 19.28
C ILE A 369 31.10 -6.10 20.79
N ASP A 370 32.20 -6.45 21.46
CA ASP A 370 32.25 -6.61 22.90
C ASP A 370 32.06 -5.28 23.64
N GLN A 371 32.56 -4.16 23.06
CA GLN A 371 32.31 -2.83 23.56
C GLN A 371 30.83 -2.44 23.48
N ILE A 372 30.16 -2.72 22.36
CA ILE A 372 28.69 -2.50 22.23
C ILE A 372 27.94 -3.35 23.24
N ARG A 373 28.29 -4.63 23.38
CA ARG A 373 27.67 -5.53 24.36
C ARG A 373 27.84 -5.04 25.79
N SER A 374 29.03 -4.52 26.15
CA SER A 374 29.27 -3.91 27.45
C SER A 374 28.35 -2.70 27.68
N TRP A 375 28.28 -1.79 26.73
CA TRP A 375 27.42 -0.61 26.85
C TRP A 375 25.93 -0.96 26.97
N LEU A 376 25.48 -2.05 26.35
CA LEU A 376 24.11 -2.53 26.47
C LEU A 376 23.78 -3.16 27.85
N MET A 377 24.79 -3.49 28.66
CA MET A 377 24.59 -3.96 30.01
C MET A 377 24.57 -2.81 31.04
N GLU A 378 24.95 -1.61 30.62
CA GLU A 378 24.89 -0.41 31.43
C GLU A 378 23.52 0.27 31.33
N ASP A 379 23.35 1.41 31.99
CA ASP A 379 22.12 2.19 31.87
C ASP A 379 21.97 2.85 30.50
N ALA A 380 20.75 2.97 30.04
CA ALA A 380 20.42 3.62 28.77
C ALA A 380 20.35 5.14 28.95
N ASP A 381 21.49 5.76 29.30
CA ASP A 381 21.60 7.19 29.64
C ASP A 381 22.04 8.07 28.46
N THR A 382 22.57 7.47 27.40
CA THR A 382 23.06 8.17 26.23
C THR A 382 22.88 7.36 24.95
N PHE A 383 23.08 8.01 23.80
CA PHE A 383 23.02 7.33 22.50
C PHE A 383 24.30 6.56 22.21
N ILE A 384 24.15 5.42 21.55
CA ILE A 384 25.25 4.70 20.91
C ILE A 384 25.23 5.04 19.43
N ILE A 385 26.35 5.54 18.89
CA ILE A 385 26.46 5.96 17.51
C ILE A 385 27.49 5.08 16.82
N VAL A 386 27.09 4.43 15.73
CA VAL A 386 27.98 3.70 14.85
C VAL A 386 28.08 4.46 13.54
N GLN A 387 29.21 5.15 13.39
CA GLN A 387 29.51 5.93 12.21
C GLN A 387 30.40 5.13 11.26
N GLY A 388 30.20 5.27 9.98
CA GLY A 388 31.06 4.68 8.94
C GLY A 388 30.46 4.85 7.56
N PRO A 389 31.27 4.66 6.52
CA PRO A 389 30.80 4.81 5.15
C PRO A 389 29.75 3.75 4.80
N ARG A 390 28.97 3.98 3.73
CA ARG A 390 27.99 3.00 3.25
C ARG A 390 28.71 1.73 2.80
N GLY A 391 28.13 0.58 3.10
CA GLY A 391 28.71 -0.73 2.76
C GLY A 391 29.89 -1.15 3.65
N SER A 392 30.15 -0.45 4.77
CA SER A 392 31.19 -0.86 5.73
C SER A 392 30.75 -1.97 6.69
N GLY A 393 29.48 -2.43 6.64
CA GLY A 393 28.98 -3.50 7.51
C GLY A 393 28.53 -3.03 8.89
N LYS A 394 28.02 -1.79 9.01
CA LYS A 394 27.48 -1.26 10.29
C LYS A 394 26.28 -2.05 10.80
N LYS A 395 25.35 -2.36 9.92
CA LYS A 395 24.13 -3.09 10.25
C LYS A 395 24.46 -4.51 10.67
N GLU A 396 25.34 -5.15 9.93
CA GLU A 396 25.85 -6.49 10.21
C GLU A 396 26.52 -6.56 11.58
N LEU A 397 27.37 -5.58 11.91
CA LEU A 397 28.02 -5.46 13.21
C LEU A 397 26.98 -5.40 14.35
N ILE A 398 25.96 -4.57 14.17
CA ILE A 398 24.91 -4.43 15.19
C ILE A 398 24.04 -5.68 15.26
N ASP A 399 23.72 -6.31 14.15
CA ASP A 399 22.96 -7.56 14.15
C ASP A 399 23.69 -8.67 14.88
N GLU A 400 25.02 -8.78 14.72
CA GLU A 400 25.87 -9.71 15.47
C GLU A 400 25.99 -9.35 16.96
N ALA A 401 26.19 -8.07 17.28
CA ALA A 401 26.23 -7.60 18.66
C ALA A 401 24.92 -7.90 19.41
N LEU A 402 23.77 -7.77 18.69
CA LEU A 402 22.42 -7.98 19.22
C LEU A 402 21.87 -9.41 19.03
N LYS A 403 22.68 -10.37 18.62
CA LYS A 403 22.26 -11.76 18.37
C LYS A 403 21.59 -12.41 19.58
N HIS A 404 22.09 -12.13 20.75
CA HIS A 404 21.58 -12.66 22.03
C HIS A 404 20.49 -11.79 22.67
N ARG A 405 20.20 -10.58 22.12
CA ARG A 405 19.14 -9.71 22.64
C ARG A 405 17.80 -10.11 22.08
N ARG A 406 16.85 -10.37 23.00
CA ARG A 406 15.52 -10.90 22.69
C ARG A 406 14.59 -9.86 22.07
N HIS A 407 14.67 -8.60 22.53
CA HIS A 407 13.78 -7.53 22.13
C HIS A 407 14.58 -6.46 21.40
N LYS A 408 14.44 -6.44 20.08
CA LYS A 408 15.08 -5.43 19.23
C LYS A 408 14.12 -4.96 18.14
N VAL A 409 14.15 -3.67 17.84
CA VAL A 409 13.42 -3.05 16.74
C VAL A 409 14.38 -2.23 15.89
N THR A 410 14.32 -2.40 14.58
CA THR A 410 15.13 -1.64 13.62
C THR A 410 14.21 -0.71 12.84
N ILE A 411 14.52 0.57 12.85
CA ILE A 411 13.81 1.63 12.14
C ILE A 411 14.72 2.12 11.02
N ASP A 412 14.38 1.84 9.78
CA ASP A 412 15.08 2.33 8.62
C ASP A 412 14.51 3.69 8.21
N CYS A 413 15.33 4.74 8.29
CA CYS A 413 14.94 6.11 7.92
C CYS A 413 14.80 6.30 6.40
N LYS A 414 15.45 5.47 5.58
CA LYS A 414 15.45 5.61 4.12
C LYS A 414 14.06 5.55 3.51
N PRO A 415 13.21 4.51 3.74
CA PRO A 415 11.86 4.44 3.16
C PRO A 415 10.95 5.57 3.64
N ILE A 416 11.17 6.06 4.88
CA ILE A 416 10.38 7.15 5.44
C ILE A 416 10.70 8.46 4.72
N GLN A 417 11.98 8.71 4.43
CA GLN A 417 12.44 9.91 3.75
C GLN A 417 12.17 9.90 2.24
N GLU A 418 12.19 8.73 1.60
CA GLU A 418 11.90 8.59 0.16
C GLU A 418 10.40 8.68 -0.16
N ALA A 419 9.55 8.68 0.85
CA ALA A 419 8.11 8.80 0.70
C ALA A 419 7.72 10.17 0.11
N ARG A 420 6.93 10.15 -0.99
CA ARG A 420 6.59 11.37 -1.74
C ARG A 420 5.40 12.15 -1.19
N SER A 421 4.67 11.60 -0.21
CA SER A 421 3.49 12.23 0.38
C SER A 421 3.46 12.02 1.89
N GLU A 422 2.82 12.93 2.63
CA GLU A 422 2.64 12.82 4.07
C GLU A 422 2.02 11.48 4.49
N SER A 423 1.00 11.02 3.78
CA SER A 423 0.36 9.73 4.04
C SER A 423 1.31 8.54 3.81
N ALA A 424 2.18 8.62 2.80
CA ALA A 424 3.20 7.60 2.55
C ALA A 424 4.28 7.61 3.64
N THR A 425 4.71 8.80 4.10
CA THR A 425 5.66 8.97 5.20
C THR A 425 5.13 8.36 6.49
N ILE A 426 3.86 8.63 6.84
CA ILE A 426 3.18 8.05 8.01
C ILE A 426 3.09 6.53 7.89
N SER A 427 2.68 6.03 6.72
CA SER A 427 2.56 4.59 6.47
C SER A 427 3.92 3.88 6.54
N ALA A 428 4.97 4.51 6.02
CA ALA A 428 6.34 4.01 6.10
C ALA A 428 6.83 3.98 7.56
N ALA A 429 6.69 5.08 8.31
CA ALA A 429 7.08 5.16 9.71
C ALA A 429 6.31 4.13 10.58
N ALA A 430 4.99 4.04 10.38
CA ALA A 430 4.15 3.06 11.07
C ALA A 430 4.55 1.60 10.76
N GLY A 431 4.93 1.34 9.51
CA GLY A 431 5.40 0.01 9.08
C GLY A 431 6.67 -0.43 9.78
N GLN A 432 7.62 0.49 10.03
CA GLN A 432 8.90 0.19 10.68
C GLN A 432 8.72 -0.30 12.13
N VAL A 433 7.75 0.23 12.85
CA VAL A 433 7.50 -0.11 14.26
C VAL A 433 6.32 -1.08 14.46
N GLY A 434 5.65 -1.47 13.37
CA GLY A 434 4.47 -2.35 13.47
C GLY A 434 3.20 -1.65 13.97
N TYR A 435 3.12 -0.33 13.89
CA TYR A 435 1.94 0.44 14.29
C TYR A 435 0.78 0.22 13.31
N ARG A 436 -0.24 -0.54 13.73
CA ARG A 436 -1.44 -0.87 12.94
C ARG A 436 -2.68 -0.88 13.83
N PRO A 437 -3.85 -0.56 13.32
CA PRO A 437 -4.18 -0.12 11.96
C PRO A 437 -3.81 1.34 11.69
N VAL A 438 -3.36 1.60 10.46
CA VAL A 438 -3.10 2.96 9.95
C VAL A 438 -4.28 3.37 9.08
N PHE A 439 -5.02 4.38 9.50
CA PHE A 439 -6.18 4.87 8.77
C PHE A 439 -5.81 6.09 7.93
N SER A 440 -5.14 5.87 6.80
CA SER A 440 -4.77 6.96 5.88
C SER A 440 -5.99 7.69 5.29
N TRP A 441 -7.14 7.00 5.16
CA TRP A 441 -8.41 7.60 4.72
C TRP A 441 -9.03 8.54 5.77
N MET A 442 -8.68 8.38 7.04
CA MET A 442 -9.22 9.19 8.13
C MET A 442 -8.75 10.65 8.04
N ASN A 443 -7.59 10.91 7.46
CA ASN A 443 -7.12 12.27 7.20
C ASN A 443 -7.97 12.98 6.13
N SER A 444 -8.34 12.27 5.07
CA SER A 444 -9.25 12.81 4.06
C SER A 444 -10.66 13.01 4.62
N PHE A 445 -11.09 12.13 5.51
CA PHE A 445 -12.39 12.21 6.17
C PHE A 445 -12.41 13.32 7.23
N SER A 446 -11.33 13.48 8.02
CA SER A 446 -11.21 14.55 9.00
C SER A 446 -11.21 15.93 8.33
N GLY A 447 -10.56 16.08 7.19
CA GLY A 447 -10.62 17.30 6.38
C GLY A 447 -12.05 17.60 5.88
N MET A 448 -12.81 16.58 5.47
CA MET A 448 -14.23 16.74 5.11
C MET A 448 -15.11 17.08 6.34
N VAL A 449 -14.82 16.49 7.50
CA VAL A 449 -15.52 16.80 8.75
C VAL A 449 -15.20 18.21 9.22
N ASP A 450 -13.94 18.64 9.14
CA ASP A 450 -13.52 20.01 9.45
C ASP A 450 -14.19 21.03 8.51
N LEU A 451 -14.30 20.72 7.22
CA LEU A 451 -14.99 21.56 6.24
C LEU A 451 -16.52 21.63 6.53
N ALA A 452 -17.12 20.49 6.87
CA ALA A 452 -18.54 20.41 7.22
C ALA A 452 -18.83 21.11 8.54
N ALA A 453 -17.96 20.99 9.55
CA ALA A 453 -18.06 21.67 10.83
C ALA A 453 -17.85 23.19 10.70
N GLN A 454 -16.91 23.61 9.86
CA GLN A 454 -16.69 25.02 9.54
C GLN A 454 -17.88 25.61 8.80
N GLY A 455 -18.51 24.88 7.86
CA GLY A 455 -19.72 25.30 7.15
C GLY A 455 -20.97 25.31 8.04
N ALA A 456 -21.10 24.41 9.02
CA ALA A 456 -22.30 24.27 9.86
C ALA A 456 -22.22 25.01 11.19
N ALA A 457 -21.05 25.15 11.79
CA ALA A 457 -20.86 25.70 13.15
C ALA A 457 -19.87 26.86 13.22
N GLY A 458 -19.18 27.21 12.14
CA GLY A 458 -18.20 28.30 12.11
C GLY A 458 -16.91 28.02 12.92
N VAL A 459 -16.73 26.81 13.44
CA VAL A 459 -15.62 26.42 14.30
C VAL A 459 -14.72 25.46 13.54
N LYS A 460 -13.42 25.76 13.46
CA LYS A 460 -12.40 24.78 13.05
C LYS A 460 -12.25 23.77 14.18
N THR A 461 -12.64 22.54 13.93
CA THR A 461 -12.57 21.47 14.93
C THR A 461 -11.17 20.88 15.11
N GLY A 462 -10.21 21.26 14.23
CA GLY A 462 -8.80 20.87 14.36
C GLY A 462 -8.55 19.36 14.23
N PHE A 463 -9.42 18.63 13.53
CA PHE A 463 -9.31 17.19 13.35
C PHE A 463 -8.31 16.78 12.28
N SER A 464 -7.87 17.69 11.41
CA SER A 464 -6.76 17.44 10.51
C SER A 464 -5.47 17.45 11.33
N GLU A 465 -5.07 16.26 11.80
CA GLU A 465 -3.76 16.09 12.44
C GLU A 465 -2.67 16.37 11.43
N THR A 466 -1.76 17.28 11.80
CA THR A 466 -0.55 17.54 11.04
C THR A 466 0.32 16.27 10.96
N LEU A 467 1.18 16.16 9.95
CA LEU A 467 2.19 15.10 9.84
C LEU A 467 2.94 14.92 11.17
N ASP A 468 3.30 16.04 11.80
CA ASP A 468 3.98 16.09 13.07
C ASP A 468 3.19 15.40 14.21
N GLY A 469 1.92 15.73 14.38
CA GLY A 469 1.07 15.11 15.39
C GLY A 469 0.86 13.61 15.18
N GLN A 470 0.78 13.15 13.92
CA GLN A 470 0.64 11.73 13.60
C GLN A 470 1.93 10.95 13.85
N LEU A 471 3.08 11.52 13.51
CA LEU A 471 4.38 10.92 13.85
C LEU A 471 4.57 10.83 15.36
N ASP A 472 4.23 11.89 16.11
CA ASP A 472 4.29 11.85 17.58
C ASP A 472 3.41 10.77 18.18
N LYS A 473 2.22 10.50 17.65
CA LYS A 473 1.36 9.39 18.10
C LYS A 473 2.00 8.03 17.86
N ILE A 474 2.62 7.81 16.67
CA ILE A 474 3.33 6.57 16.36
C ILE A 474 4.46 6.36 17.35
N TRP A 475 5.29 7.38 17.55
CA TRP A 475 6.45 7.30 18.44
C TRP A 475 6.05 7.13 19.91
N ASN A 476 5.03 7.86 20.39
CA ASN A 476 4.53 7.72 21.74
C ASN A 476 3.94 6.32 22.01
N THR A 477 3.11 5.80 21.08
CA THR A 477 2.58 4.43 21.20
C THR A 477 3.72 3.40 21.22
N THR A 478 4.76 3.62 20.43
CA THR A 478 5.97 2.78 20.42
C THR A 478 6.69 2.84 21.76
N SER A 479 6.82 4.01 22.37
CA SER A 479 7.42 4.16 23.71
C SER A 479 6.65 3.39 24.78
N TYR A 480 5.31 3.49 24.77
CA TYR A 480 4.47 2.71 25.70
C TYR A 480 4.60 1.21 25.48
N ALA A 481 4.68 0.77 24.23
CA ALA A 481 4.87 -0.64 23.92
C ALA A 481 6.24 -1.14 24.39
N LEU A 482 7.33 -0.39 24.15
CA LEU A 482 8.68 -0.73 24.59
C LEU A 482 8.78 -0.79 26.11
N ARG A 483 8.21 0.19 26.84
CA ARG A 483 8.15 0.14 28.31
C ARG A 483 7.38 -1.08 28.79
N GLY A 484 6.25 -1.39 28.17
CA GLY A 484 5.47 -2.58 28.50
C GLY A 484 6.23 -3.89 28.25
N ILE A 485 7.08 -3.97 27.21
CA ILE A 485 7.94 -5.12 26.93
C ILE A 485 9.07 -5.23 27.97
N ALA A 486 9.71 -4.12 28.30
CA ALA A 486 10.79 -4.07 29.28
C ALA A 486 10.30 -4.57 30.65
N LEU A 487 9.07 -4.24 31.06
CA LEU A 487 8.46 -4.64 32.34
C LEU A 487 7.72 -5.98 32.31
N GLU A 488 7.59 -6.64 31.16
CA GLU A 488 6.76 -7.87 31.01
C GLU A 488 7.25 -9.06 31.86
N GLY A 489 8.50 -9.06 32.28
CA GLY A 489 9.06 -10.13 33.11
C GLY A 489 8.84 -9.98 34.62
N ARG A 490 8.25 -8.89 35.07
CA ARG A 490 8.03 -8.60 36.48
C ARG A 490 6.90 -9.46 37.03
N LYS A 491 7.25 -10.54 37.78
CA LYS A 491 6.28 -11.40 38.46
C LYS A 491 6.00 -10.85 39.85
N LYS A 492 4.74 -10.96 40.30
CA LYS A 492 4.32 -10.50 41.62
C LYS A 492 5.00 -11.21 42.78
N ASP A 493 5.58 -12.38 42.53
CA ASP A 493 6.20 -13.24 43.55
C ASP A 493 7.74 -13.09 43.60
N ASP A 494 8.35 -12.27 42.74
CA ASP A 494 9.78 -11.99 42.74
C ASP A 494 10.16 -11.05 43.90
N LYS A 495 11.36 -11.22 44.47
CA LYS A 495 11.91 -10.37 45.55
C LYS A 495 11.94 -8.90 45.14
N ASP A 496 12.05 -8.65 43.87
CA ASP A 496 12.18 -7.33 43.24
C ASP A 496 10.81 -6.74 42.82
N ALA A 497 9.70 -7.40 43.21
CA ALA A 497 8.35 -6.97 42.87
C ALA A 497 7.98 -5.59 43.45
N ASN A 498 8.63 -5.15 44.52
CA ASN A 498 8.38 -3.91 45.22
C ASN A 498 9.23 -2.72 44.73
N LEU A 499 10.20 -2.95 43.83
CA LEU A 499 11.01 -1.89 43.25
C LEU A 499 10.16 -0.98 42.37
N SER A 500 10.53 0.29 42.25
CA SER A 500 9.94 1.16 41.24
C SER A 500 10.25 0.62 39.83
N ASP A 501 9.52 1.08 38.81
CA ASP A 501 9.75 0.66 37.43
C ASP A 501 11.18 0.93 36.96
N ASP A 502 11.74 2.05 37.39
CA ASP A 502 13.08 2.50 37.00
C ASP A 502 14.17 1.69 37.73
N GLU A 503 14.04 1.47 39.04
CA GLU A 503 14.92 0.59 39.83
C GLU A 503 14.91 -0.85 39.30
N TRP A 504 13.72 -1.34 38.87
CA TRP A 504 13.63 -2.67 38.30
C TRP A 504 14.35 -2.77 36.95
N LEU A 505 14.26 -1.73 36.12
CA LEU A 505 14.99 -1.66 34.83
C LEU A 505 16.50 -1.53 35.02
N GLU A 506 16.97 -0.87 36.06
CA GLU A 506 18.38 -0.81 36.44
C GLU A 506 18.92 -2.18 36.87
N ALA A 507 18.14 -2.91 37.68
CA ALA A 507 18.50 -4.25 38.11
C ALA A 507 18.50 -5.31 36.99
N HIS A 508 17.70 -5.06 35.91
CA HIS A 508 17.51 -6.02 34.81
C HIS A 508 17.85 -5.40 33.45
N SER A 509 19.09 -4.94 33.31
CA SER A 509 19.56 -4.28 32.08
C SER A 509 19.46 -5.16 30.82
N GLU A 510 19.51 -6.51 30.97
CA GLU A 510 19.36 -7.45 29.87
C GLU A 510 17.96 -7.45 29.23
N ARG A 511 16.94 -7.01 29.96
CA ARG A 511 15.55 -6.97 29.48
C ARG A 511 15.17 -5.69 28.72
N ARG A 512 16.01 -4.65 28.82
CA ARG A 512 15.79 -3.42 28.07
C ARG A 512 15.78 -3.71 26.56
N PRO A 513 14.74 -3.31 25.85
CA PRO A 513 14.73 -3.41 24.38
C PRO A 513 15.78 -2.51 23.77
N VAL A 514 16.23 -2.89 22.58
CA VAL A 514 17.20 -2.10 21.81
C VAL A 514 16.51 -1.56 20.56
N VAL A 515 16.62 -0.26 20.35
CA VAL A 515 16.13 0.44 19.16
C VAL A 515 17.31 0.78 18.28
N VAL A 516 17.33 0.27 17.07
CA VAL A 516 18.34 0.56 16.06
C VAL A 516 17.73 1.50 15.01
N ILE A 517 18.29 2.68 14.87
CA ILE A 517 17.88 3.67 13.88
C ILE A 517 18.91 3.64 12.75
N ASP A 518 18.52 2.98 11.65
CA ASP A 518 19.39 2.80 10.48
C ASP A 518 19.19 3.94 9.47
N ASN A 519 20.24 4.22 8.68
CA ASN A 519 20.25 5.26 7.65
C ASN A 519 19.88 6.66 8.17
N PHE A 520 20.29 6.97 9.41
CA PHE A 520 20.07 8.30 9.97
C PHE A 520 20.79 9.37 9.14
N LEU A 521 20.09 10.44 8.75
CA LEU A 521 20.55 11.51 7.84
C LEU A 521 20.93 11.00 6.42
N TYR A 522 20.16 10.04 5.89
CA TYR A 522 20.45 9.41 4.59
C TYR A 522 20.62 10.41 3.43
N LYS A 523 19.81 11.47 3.35
CA LYS A 523 19.88 12.54 2.33
C LYS A 523 20.40 13.88 2.90
N GLY A 524 21.09 13.86 4.03
CA GLY A 524 21.53 15.05 4.71
C GLY A 524 20.40 15.79 5.45
N GLN A 525 20.55 17.12 5.62
CA GLN A 525 19.65 17.92 6.47
C GLN A 525 18.36 18.41 5.77
N GLU A 526 18.06 17.96 4.56
CA GLU A 526 16.93 18.50 3.78
C GLU A 526 15.56 18.27 4.43
N ASP A 527 15.39 17.17 5.22
CA ASP A 527 14.17 16.85 5.96
C ASP A 527 14.41 16.94 7.48
N SER A 528 14.73 18.14 7.96
CA SER A 528 15.07 18.37 9.38
C SER A 528 13.97 17.93 10.34
N LEU A 529 12.69 18.09 10.00
CA LEU A 529 11.55 17.80 10.87
C LEU A 529 11.46 16.32 11.24
N LEU A 530 11.63 15.41 10.28
CA LEU A 530 11.60 13.96 10.53
C LEU A 530 12.73 13.53 11.47
N PHE A 531 13.95 13.99 11.18
CA PHE A 531 15.12 13.63 11.98
C PHE A 531 15.08 14.27 13.37
N ASP A 532 14.59 15.52 13.49
CA ASP A 532 14.37 16.17 14.77
C ASP A 532 13.35 15.36 15.62
N LYS A 533 12.25 14.93 15.03
CA LYS A 533 11.24 14.11 15.74
C LYS A 533 11.73 12.75 16.17
N ILE A 534 12.48 12.06 15.32
CA ILE A 534 13.10 10.77 15.67
C ILE A 534 14.12 10.97 16.79
N SER A 535 14.93 12.03 16.72
CA SER A 535 15.92 12.34 17.75
C SER A 535 15.29 12.73 19.08
N GLU A 536 14.23 13.54 19.09
CA GLU A 536 13.44 13.91 20.28
C GLU A 536 12.77 12.66 20.91
N TRP A 537 12.20 11.79 20.08
CA TRP A 537 11.64 10.54 20.56
C TRP A 537 12.71 9.63 21.16
N ALA A 538 13.83 9.47 20.48
CA ALA A 538 14.96 8.69 20.96
C ALA A 538 15.47 9.24 22.30
N ALA A 539 15.57 10.56 22.43
CA ALA A 539 15.96 11.21 23.69
C ALA A 539 14.96 10.93 24.81
N ARG A 540 13.65 10.94 24.52
CA ARG A 540 12.61 10.64 25.52
C ARG A 540 12.72 9.21 26.07
N ILE A 541 12.91 8.21 25.21
CA ILE A 541 13.01 6.81 25.66
C ILE A 541 14.34 6.52 26.38
N THR A 542 15.42 7.21 25.99
CA THR A 542 16.74 7.13 26.64
C THR A 542 16.70 7.80 28.00
N ASN A 543 16.19 9.02 28.12
CA ASN A 543 16.05 9.72 29.41
C ASN A 543 15.13 8.99 30.40
N ALA A 544 14.12 8.26 29.89
CA ALA A 544 13.25 7.40 30.71
C ALA A 544 13.86 6.02 30.99
N ASN A 545 15.12 5.78 30.62
CA ASN A 545 15.85 4.50 30.81
C ASN A 545 15.09 3.26 30.30
N VAL A 546 14.20 3.44 29.31
CA VAL A 546 13.30 2.38 28.81
C VAL A 546 14.00 1.48 27.82
N ALA A 547 14.82 2.06 26.93
CA ALA A 547 15.45 1.33 25.82
C ALA A 547 16.79 1.95 25.44
N HIS A 548 17.74 1.12 25.02
CA HIS A 548 18.97 1.59 24.38
C HIS A 548 18.68 2.02 22.97
N VAL A 549 19.26 3.15 22.54
CA VAL A 549 19.13 3.66 21.16
C VAL A 549 20.48 3.66 20.48
N ILE A 550 20.54 2.99 19.32
CA ILE A 550 21.73 2.89 18.48
C ILE A 550 21.45 3.58 17.16
N PHE A 551 22.24 4.61 16.82
CA PHE A 551 22.14 5.30 15.53
C PHE A 551 23.22 4.77 14.59
N LEU A 552 22.81 4.37 13.38
CA LEU A 552 23.71 4.04 12.27
C LEU A 552 23.70 5.18 11.28
N THR A 553 24.83 5.82 11.10
CA THR A 553 24.98 6.96 10.21
C THR A 553 26.25 6.89 9.36
N HIS A 554 26.21 7.51 8.21
CA HIS A 554 27.39 7.76 7.37
C HIS A 554 27.80 9.24 7.36
N ASP A 555 26.89 10.12 7.79
CA ASP A 555 27.09 11.57 7.80
C ASP A 555 27.79 11.99 9.10
N SER A 556 28.79 12.85 8.99
CA SER A 556 29.51 13.43 10.13
C SER A 556 28.74 14.53 10.85
N SER A 557 27.68 15.06 10.21
CA SER A 557 26.85 16.15 10.76
C SER A 557 25.82 15.69 11.81
N PHE A 558 25.74 14.39 12.10
CA PHE A 558 24.79 13.81 13.06
C PHE A 558 24.85 14.48 14.45
N SER A 559 26.03 14.95 14.86
CA SER A 559 26.21 15.51 16.21
C SER A 559 25.35 16.73 16.43
N LYS A 560 25.10 17.56 15.41
CA LYS A 560 24.25 18.74 15.49
C LYS A 560 22.79 18.40 15.83
N SER A 561 22.21 17.43 15.14
CA SER A 561 20.82 17.01 15.37
C SER A 561 20.66 16.27 16.70
N LEU A 562 21.59 15.36 17.02
CA LEU A 562 21.52 14.57 18.24
C LEU A 562 21.84 15.39 19.50
N SER A 563 22.80 16.32 19.44
CA SER A 563 23.11 17.21 20.55
C SER A 563 21.98 18.20 20.86
N LYS A 564 21.16 18.55 19.86
CA LYS A 564 19.94 19.34 20.06
C LYS A 564 18.91 18.55 20.88
N ALA A 565 18.77 17.25 20.64
CA ALA A 565 17.82 16.37 21.34
C ALA A 565 18.32 15.98 22.75
N LEU A 566 19.64 15.81 22.92
CA LEU A 566 20.28 15.40 24.19
C LEU A 566 21.49 16.28 24.52
N PRO A 567 21.28 17.57 24.92
CA PRO A 567 22.35 18.57 24.99
C PRO A 567 23.38 18.34 26.10
N ASN A 568 23.02 17.60 27.13
CA ASN A 568 23.86 17.44 28.35
C ASN A 568 24.56 16.07 28.43
N ARG A 569 24.60 15.30 27.33
CA ARG A 569 25.18 13.96 27.33
C ARG A 569 26.26 13.80 26.27
N VAL A 570 27.28 13.03 26.60
CA VAL A 570 28.31 12.63 25.65
C VAL A 570 27.90 11.31 25.02
N PHE A 571 27.94 11.25 23.71
CA PHE A 571 27.56 10.05 22.97
C PHE A 571 28.66 9.00 22.97
N ARG A 572 28.27 7.74 23.03
CA ARG A 572 29.17 6.59 22.85
C ARG A 572 29.34 6.33 21.36
N GLN A 573 30.54 6.54 20.83
CA GLN A 573 30.75 6.49 19.39
C GLN A 573 31.72 5.41 18.99
N ILE A 574 31.38 4.65 17.94
CA ILE A 574 32.24 3.71 17.23
C ILE A 574 32.36 4.16 15.79
N SER A 575 33.57 4.31 15.30
CA SER A 575 33.84 4.61 13.91
C SER A 575 34.34 3.36 13.18
N LEU A 576 33.55 2.88 12.20
CA LEU A 576 33.92 1.76 11.35
C LEU A 576 34.64 2.25 10.11
N SER A 577 35.81 1.72 9.90
CA SER A 577 36.60 1.85 8.67
C SER A 577 36.39 0.65 7.73
N ASP A 578 36.98 0.75 6.55
CA ASP A 578 37.11 -0.38 5.63
C ASP A 578 38.00 -1.46 6.23
N CYS A 579 37.78 -2.72 5.83
CA CYS A 579 38.53 -3.86 6.36
C CYS A 579 40.02 -3.82 5.95
N SER A 580 40.91 -4.37 6.79
CA SER A 580 42.32 -4.54 6.42
C SER A 580 42.46 -5.51 5.23
N PRO A 581 43.52 -5.39 4.42
CA PRO A 581 43.71 -6.27 3.25
C PRO A 581 43.72 -7.76 3.63
N GLU A 582 44.26 -8.09 4.78
CA GLU A 582 44.35 -9.48 5.28
C GLU A 582 42.98 -10.05 5.63
N VAL A 583 42.14 -9.23 6.26
CA VAL A 583 40.77 -9.62 6.63
C VAL A 583 39.91 -9.71 5.35
N ALA A 584 40.07 -8.78 4.43
CA ALA A 584 39.39 -8.80 3.13
C ALA A 584 39.71 -10.08 2.35
N LYS A 585 40.97 -10.51 2.34
CA LYS A 585 41.40 -11.77 1.72
C LYS A 585 40.72 -12.98 2.38
N ARG A 586 40.79 -13.06 3.72
CA ARG A 586 40.12 -14.13 4.47
C ARG A 586 38.62 -14.17 4.23
N PHE A 587 37.97 -13.02 4.15
CA PHE A 587 36.54 -12.91 3.85
C PHE A 587 36.20 -13.50 2.48
N VAL A 588 36.92 -13.09 1.42
CA VAL A 588 36.69 -13.58 0.06
C VAL A 588 36.91 -15.10 -0.02
N ILE A 589 37.96 -15.62 0.62
CA ILE A 589 38.27 -17.06 0.63
C ILE A 589 37.17 -17.85 1.36
N LYS A 590 36.75 -17.42 2.57
CA LYS A 590 35.68 -18.07 3.32
C LYS A 590 34.33 -18.03 2.60
N HIS A 591 34.02 -16.91 1.91
CA HIS A 591 32.81 -16.79 1.13
C HIS A 591 32.81 -17.73 -0.10
N LEU A 592 33.97 -18.04 -0.67
CA LEU A 592 34.09 -19.01 -1.75
C LEU A 592 33.91 -20.46 -1.25
N ASP A 593 34.39 -20.76 -0.05
CA ASP A 593 34.36 -22.09 0.51
C ASP A 593 33.01 -22.48 1.13
N ALA A 594 32.24 -21.52 1.59
CA ALA A 594 30.96 -21.73 2.25
C ALA A 594 29.87 -22.37 1.34
N ALA A 595 30.09 -22.43 0.03
CA ALA A 595 29.15 -23.08 -0.90
C ALA A 595 29.34 -24.60 -0.99
N ASP A 596 30.41 -25.14 -0.37
CA ASP A 596 30.65 -26.60 -0.37
C ASP A 596 30.03 -27.30 0.86
N ASP A 597 29.60 -26.54 1.86
CA ASP A 597 28.93 -27.09 3.05
C ASP A 597 27.45 -27.48 2.80
N ASP A 598 26.78 -26.86 1.81
CA ASP A 598 25.39 -27.18 1.46
C ASP A 598 25.23 -28.44 0.59
N ASP A 599 26.32 -28.91 -0.09
CA ASP A 599 26.30 -30.11 -0.94
C ASP A 599 26.64 -31.41 -0.16
N MET A 600 26.76 -31.33 1.17
CA MET A 600 27.13 -32.47 2.04
C MET A 600 25.89 -33.22 2.56
N ASP A 601 25.10 -33.82 1.65
CA ASP A 601 24.16 -34.90 2.02
C ASP A 601 24.79 -36.26 1.62
N GLY A 602 25.39 -36.91 2.64
CA GLY A 602 25.60 -38.32 2.74
C GLY A 602 26.35 -39.03 1.65
N SER A 603 27.69 -39.01 1.67
CA SER A 603 28.53 -40.25 1.47
C SER A 603 30.04 -39.92 1.47
N GLU A 604 30.74 -40.62 2.34
CA GLU A 604 32.16 -40.93 2.34
C GLU A 604 33.23 -39.83 2.49
N GLU A 605 33.98 -39.98 3.56
CA GLU A 605 35.20 -39.28 3.96
C GLU A 605 36.33 -39.32 2.90
N HIS A 606 36.16 -38.56 1.83
CA HIS A 606 37.31 -38.07 1.10
C HIS A 606 37.42 -36.58 1.33
N LYS A 607 38.50 -36.10 1.92
CA LYS A 607 38.88 -34.67 2.01
C LYS A 607 38.82 -34.04 0.62
N LYS A 608 37.63 -33.59 0.19
CA LYS A 608 37.50 -32.84 -1.03
C LYS A 608 38.17 -31.50 -0.77
N LEU A 609 39.15 -31.14 -1.63
CA LEU A 609 39.75 -29.83 -1.67
C LEU A 609 38.64 -28.76 -1.78
N THR A 610 38.67 -27.74 -0.94
CA THR A 610 37.72 -26.63 -1.01
C THR A 610 37.80 -25.88 -2.33
N ARG A 611 36.76 -25.11 -2.71
CA ARG A 611 36.76 -24.35 -3.96
C ARG A 611 37.94 -23.41 -4.06
N SER A 612 38.36 -22.81 -2.94
CA SER A 612 39.53 -21.97 -2.88
C SER A 612 40.83 -22.75 -3.16
N GLN A 613 40.97 -23.98 -2.66
CA GLN A 613 42.15 -24.83 -2.88
C GLN A 613 42.25 -25.38 -4.29
N ARG A 614 41.14 -25.52 -5.02
CA ARG A 614 41.10 -25.96 -6.41
C ARG A 614 41.52 -24.88 -7.39
N ARG A 615 41.47 -23.61 -7.01
CA ARG A 615 41.78 -22.48 -7.89
C ARG A 615 43.24 -22.06 -7.78
N LYS A 616 43.95 -22.05 -8.90
CA LYS A 616 45.35 -21.62 -9.00
C LYS A 616 45.52 -20.10 -9.12
N ASP A 617 44.47 -19.38 -9.46
CA ASP A 617 44.45 -17.93 -9.75
C ASP A 617 44.29 -17.06 -8.51
N LEU A 618 44.13 -17.66 -7.32
CA LEU A 618 43.98 -16.91 -6.07
C LEU A 618 45.24 -16.22 -5.58
N HIS A 619 46.42 -16.52 -6.18
CA HIS A 619 47.64 -15.77 -5.84
C HIS A 619 47.58 -14.31 -6.31
N GLU A 620 46.72 -13.98 -7.31
CA GLU A 620 46.47 -12.59 -7.77
C GLU A 620 45.52 -11.80 -6.85
N LEU A 621 44.94 -12.47 -5.83
CA LEU A 621 43.93 -11.86 -4.98
C LEU A 621 44.47 -10.68 -4.15
N ASP A 622 45.74 -10.69 -3.77
CA ASP A 622 46.37 -9.61 -3.00
C ASP A 622 46.47 -8.30 -3.82
N GLU A 623 46.87 -8.38 -5.10
CA GLU A 623 46.82 -7.22 -6.00
C GLU A 623 45.37 -6.75 -6.24
N CYS A 624 44.46 -7.68 -6.40
CA CYS A 624 43.04 -7.40 -6.61
C CYS A 624 42.43 -6.67 -5.40
N ILE A 625 42.71 -7.10 -4.21
CA ILE A 625 42.21 -6.46 -2.98
C ILE A 625 42.85 -5.08 -2.79
N SER A 626 44.15 -4.94 -3.09
CA SER A 626 44.80 -3.62 -2.99
C SER A 626 44.20 -2.60 -3.97
N ALA A 627 43.77 -3.04 -5.15
CA ALA A 627 43.09 -2.19 -6.16
C ALA A 627 41.63 -1.90 -5.83
N LEU A 628 40.91 -2.82 -5.21
CA LEU A 628 39.49 -2.70 -4.86
C LEU A 628 39.28 -2.01 -3.52
N GLY A 629 40.19 -2.27 -2.56
CA GLY A 629 40.09 -1.84 -1.18
C GLY A 629 39.29 -2.78 -0.29
N GLY A 630 39.10 -2.39 0.98
CA GLY A 630 38.48 -3.20 2.03
C GLY A 630 36.99 -2.97 2.24
N ARG A 631 36.24 -2.38 1.28
CA ARG A 631 34.81 -2.14 1.41
C ARG A 631 34.03 -3.45 1.30
N LEU A 632 33.25 -3.77 2.32
CA LEU A 632 32.57 -5.07 2.43
C LEU A 632 31.67 -5.39 1.22
N THR A 633 30.88 -4.43 0.79
CA THR A 633 29.99 -4.61 -0.38
C THR A 633 30.74 -4.91 -1.68
N ASP A 634 31.92 -4.29 -1.86
CA ASP A 634 32.72 -4.50 -3.07
C ASP A 634 33.45 -5.85 -3.00
N LEU A 635 33.86 -6.27 -1.80
CA LEU A 635 34.45 -7.59 -1.54
C LEU A 635 33.42 -8.73 -1.76
N GLU A 636 32.20 -8.54 -1.29
CA GLU A 636 31.08 -9.47 -1.51
C GLU A 636 30.77 -9.61 -3.00
N PHE A 637 30.74 -8.50 -3.71
CA PHE A 637 30.52 -8.51 -5.16
C PHE A 637 31.67 -9.19 -5.91
N LEU A 638 32.93 -8.99 -5.47
CA LEU A 638 34.09 -9.70 -5.96
C LEU A 638 33.96 -11.23 -5.73
N ALA A 639 33.63 -11.63 -4.49
CA ALA A 639 33.50 -13.03 -4.11
C ALA A 639 32.41 -13.75 -4.94
N ARG A 640 31.24 -13.10 -5.14
CA ARG A 640 30.15 -13.64 -5.99
C ARG A 640 30.59 -13.84 -7.45
N ARG A 641 31.35 -12.91 -8.03
CA ARG A 641 31.87 -13.07 -9.40
C ARG A 641 32.90 -14.19 -9.52
N ILE A 642 33.81 -14.28 -8.56
CA ILE A 642 34.80 -15.36 -8.50
C ILE A 642 34.09 -16.72 -8.33
N LYS A 643 33.02 -16.78 -7.50
CA LYS A 643 32.16 -17.96 -7.35
C LYS A 643 31.48 -18.33 -8.68
N GLY A 644 31.12 -17.36 -9.50
CA GLY A 644 30.57 -17.52 -10.84
C GLY A 644 31.59 -18.01 -11.90
N GLY A 645 32.85 -18.25 -11.51
CA GLY A 645 33.89 -18.81 -12.42
C GLY A 645 34.79 -17.74 -13.05
N GLU A 646 34.63 -16.45 -12.76
CA GLU A 646 35.52 -15.40 -13.25
C GLU A 646 36.89 -15.42 -12.56
N THR A 647 37.96 -14.96 -13.24
CA THR A 647 39.26 -14.78 -12.61
C THR A 647 39.22 -13.50 -11.75
N PRO A 648 39.99 -13.47 -10.61
CA PRO A 648 40.01 -12.29 -9.73
C PRO A 648 40.33 -10.99 -10.46
N LYS A 649 41.33 -10.98 -11.33
CA LYS A 649 41.75 -9.81 -12.12
C LYS A 649 40.64 -9.30 -13.05
N LYS A 650 39.93 -10.22 -13.75
CA LYS A 650 38.83 -9.86 -14.64
C LYS A 650 37.66 -9.26 -13.85
N ALA A 651 37.31 -9.91 -12.73
CA ALA A 651 36.23 -9.45 -11.86
C ALA A 651 36.51 -8.04 -11.31
N VAL A 652 37.70 -7.78 -10.80
CA VAL A 652 38.11 -6.46 -10.29
C VAL A 652 38.10 -5.40 -11.40
N ASN A 653 38.64 -5.71 -12.58
CA ASN A 653 38.62 -4.76 -13.70
C ASN A 653 37.19 -4.36 -14.09
N GLN A 654 36.25 -5.31 -14.11
CA GLN A 654 34.85 -5.01 -14.39
C GLN A 654 34.20 -4.17 -13.28
N ILE A 655 34.54 -4.42 -11.99
CA ILE A 655 34.05 -3.59 -10.87
C ILE A 655 34.59 -2.15 -11.01
N ILE A 656 35.86 -1.98 -11.34
CA ILE A 656 36.47 -0.68 -11.59
C ILE A 656 35.80 0.02 -12.78
N GLU A 657 35.54 -0.68 -13.89
CA GLU A 657 34.84 -0.15 -15.07
C GLU A 657 33.41 0.29 -14.75
N GLN A 658 32.70 -0.53 -14.00
CA GLN A 658 31.37 -0.22 -13.53
C GLN A 658 31.37 1.04 -12.65
N SER A 659 32.30 1.10 -11.70
CA SER A 659 32.48 2.27 -10.81
C SER A 659 32.86 3.52 -11.61
N ALA A 660 33.75 3.41 -12.58
CA ALA A 660 34.11 4.52 -13.45
C ALA A 660 32.91 5.04 -14.26
N SER A 661 32.12 4.12 -14.84
CA SER A 661 30.88 4.46 -15.55
C SER A 661 29.85 5.11 -14.64
N GLU A 662 29.71 4.65 -13.40
CA GLU A 662 28.83 5.24 -12.40
C GLU A 662 29.27 6.64 -12.02
N ILE A 663 30.56 6.87 -11.83
CA ILE A 663 31.13 8.20 -11.54
C ILE A 663 30.80 9.18 -12.66
N ILE A 664 30.97 8.80 -13.91
CA ILE A 664 30.64 9.66 -15.07
C ILE A 664 29.15 10.04 -15.02
N LYS A 665 28.27 9.05 -14.83
CA LYS A 665 26.81 9.27 -14.84
C LYS A 665 26.34 10.12 -13.68
N LEU A 666 26.81 9.85 -12.47
CA LEU A 666 26.33 10.50 -11.26
C LEU A 666 26.94 11.90 -11.02
N TYR A 667 28.20 12.13 -11.37
CA TYR A 667 28.90 13.33 -10.97
C TYR A 667 29.27 14.27 -12.12
N ILE A 668 29.49 13.73 -13.31
CA ILE A 668 29.99 14.49 -14.45
C ILE A 668 28.87 14.82 -15.44
N THR A 669 28.05 13.82 -15.82
CA THR A 669 26.98 14.03 -16.80
C THR A 669 25.88 14.91 -16.21
N ARG A 670 25.53 16.00 -16.90
CA ARG A 670 24.39 16.85 -16.56
C ARG A 670 23.11 16.08 -16.91
N LEU A 671 22.34 15.68 -15.89
CA LEU A 671 20.96 15.23 -16.08
C LEU A 671 20.06 16.45 -15.93
N ASP A 672 19.30 16.78 -16.97
CA ASP A 672 18.34 17.87 -16.95
C ASP A 672 17.38 17.73 -15.77
N GLY A 673 17.30 18.77 -14.93
CA GLY A 673 16.37 18.86 -13.81
C GLY A 673 16.92 18.54 -12.40
N SER A 674 18.20 18.17 -12.23
CA SER A 674 18.79 18.01 -10.90
C SER A 674 19.46 19.29 -10.41
N SER A 675 19.01 19.84 -9.30
CA SER A 675 19.65 20.96 -8.60
C SER A 675 20.90 20.47 -7.85
N ARG A 676 21.97 20.14 -8.57
CA ARG A 676 23.24 19.77 -7.95
C ARG A 676 23.95 21.03 -7.43
N ARG A 677 24.55 20.92 -6.24
CA ARG A 677 25.32 22.03 -5.62
C ARG A 677 26.77 22.12 -6.11
N TRP A 678 27.18 21.26 -7.07
CA TRP A 678 28.53 21.29 -7.69
C TRP A 678 28.40 21.30 -9.20
N THR A 679 29.47 21.79 -9.85
CA THR A 679 29.59 21.71 -11.30
C THR A 679 30.43 20.51 -11.73
N PRO A 680 30.22 19.98 -12.96
CA PRO A 680 31.06 18.88 -13.50
C PRO A 680 32.57 19.19 -13.45
N GLU A 681 32.94 20.45 -13.68
CA GLU A 681 34.33 20.93 -13.68
C GLU A 681 34.92 20.84 -12.28
N GLN A 682 34.18 21.21 -11.24
CA GLN A 682 34.60 21.07 -9.86
C GLN A 682 34.78 19.60 -9.49
N ALA A 683 33.80 18.72 -9.81
CA ALA A 683 33.91 17.31 -9.55
C ALA A 683 35.14 16.69 -10.28
N TRP A 684 35.35 17.03 -11.56
CA TRP A 684 36.47 16.53 -12.34
C TRP A 684 37.83 16.98 -11.81
N LEU A 685 37.93 18.20 -11.34
CA LEU A 685 39.17 18.71 -10.76
C LEU A 685 39.63 17.86 -9.56
N VAL A 686 38.69 17.52 -8.66
CA VAL A 686 38.96 16.66 -7.50
C VAL A 686 39.30 15.25 -7.94
N ILE A 687 38.55 14.67 -8.89
CA ILE A 687 38.80 13.33 -9.46
C ILE A 687 40.21 13.27 -10.04
N LYS A 688 40.60 14.24 -10.84
CA LYS A 688 41.92 14.31 -11.48
C LYS A 688 43.03 14.36 -10.47
N GLN A 689 42.89 15.16 -9.41
CA GLN A 689 43.90 15.27 -8.36
C GLN A 689 43.97 14.02 -7.49
N LEU A 690 42.80 13.41 -7.15
CA LEU A 690 42.77 12.15 -6.41
C LEU A 690 43.29 10.97 -7.23
N ALA A 691 43.22 11.01 -8.55
CA ALA A 691 43.87 9.97 -9.38
C ALA A 691 45.39 9.97 -9.23
N GLN A 692 46.00 11.12 -8.97
CA GLN A 692 47.43 11.25 -8.81
C GLN A 692 47.88 11.06 -7.36
N HIS A 693 47.06 11.46 -6.39
CA HIS A 693 47.37 11.42 -4.97
C HIS A 693 46.27 10.71 -4.20
N GLU A 694 46.56 9.82 -3.30
CA GLU A 694 45.58 9.10 -2.48
C GLU A 694 44.84 10.06 -1.53
N THR A 695 45.46 11.12 -1.14
CA THR A 695 44.91 12.14 -0.23
C THR A 695 45.25 13.54 -0.68
N LEU A 696 44.28 14.44 -0.60
CA LEU A 696 44.46 15.87 -0.91
C LEU A 696 44.31 16.69 0.37
N LYS A 697 45.07 17.79 0.45
CA LYS A 697 44.89 18.76 1.55
C LYS A 697 43.60 19.57 1.31
N TYR A 698 42.71 19.59 2.29
CA TYR A 698 41.41 20.29 2.20
C TYR A 698 41.56 21.76 1.77
N ASN A 699 42.45 22.52 2.43
CA ASN A 699 42.65 23.91 2.13
C ASN A 699 43.28 24.15 0.73
N ALA A 700 44.03 23.19 0.20
CA ALA A 700 44.62 23.33 -1.14
C ALA A 700 43.53 23.35 -2.23
N ILE A 701 42.47 22.58 -2.04
CA ILE A 701 41.32 22.57 -2.94
C ILE A 701 40.52 23.88 -2.83
N LEU A 702 40.28 24.39 -1.62
CA LEU A 702 39.55 25.64 -1.39
C LEU A 702 40.26 26.87 -1.97
N LEU A 703 41.59 26.83 -2.05
CA LEU A 703 42.36 27.90 -2.66
C LEU A 703 42.30 27.92 -4.18
N ASN A 704 41.77 26.86 -4.82
CA ASN A 704 41.61 26.82 -6.26
C ASN A 704 40.53 27.82 -6.73
N ASP A 705 40.75 28.47 -7.87
CA ASP A 705 39.84 29.49 -8.41
C ASP A 705 38.42 29.00 -8.63
N LEU A 706 38.22 27.71 -8.95
CA LEU A 706 36.91 27.08 -9.14
C LEU A 706 36.14 26.87 -7.83
N TYR A 707 36.79 26.94 -6.68
CA TYR A 707 36.19 26.71 -5.35
C TYR A 707 36.13 28.01 -4.50
N LYS A 708 36.56 29.13 -5.00
CA LYS A 708 36.62 30.41 -4.24
C LYS A 708 35.24 30.89 -3.77
N SER A 709 34.19 30.65 -4.56
CA SER A 709 32.83 31.03 -4.22
C SER A 709 32.05 29.86 -3.67
N GLU A 710 31.81 29.50 -2.55
CA GLU A 710 30.98 28.33 -2.03
C GLU A 710 31.76 27.01 -1.99
N GLY A 711 33.09 27.01 -2.01
CA GLY A 711 33.90 25.80 -2.06
C GLY A 711 33.61 24.82 -0.93
N GLU A 712 33.36 25.29 0.30
CA GLU A 712 33.01 24.44 1.44
C GLU A 712 31.67 23.72 1.23
N GLN A 713 30.67 24.44 0.70
CA GLN A 713 29.34 23.84 0.43
C GLN A 713 29.44 22.82 -0.69
N VAL A 714 30.25 23.08 -1.71
CA VAL A 714 30.51 22.15 -2.81
C VAL A 714 31.20 20.89 -2.32
N LEU A 715 32.23 21.01 -1.48
CA LEU A 715 32.92 19.85 -0.92
C LEU A 715 32.02 19.02 0.00
N GLN A 716 31.20 19.67 0.82
CA GLN A 716 30.20 18.97 1.62
C GLN A 716 29.17 18.26 0.75
N ALA A 717 28.72 18.89 -0.34
CA ALA A 717 27.79 18.26 -1.25
C ALA A 717 28.37 17.03 -1.98
N LEU A 718 29.66 17.10 -2.35
CA LEU A 718 30.38 15.95 -2.92
C LEU A 718 30.63 14.84 -1.91
N GLU A 719 30.80 15.16 -0.61
CA GLU A 719 30.87 14.20 0.47
C GLU A 719 29.52 13.52 0.70
N GLN A 720 28.44 14.31 0.77
CA GLN A 720 27.08 13.77 0.89
C GLN A 720 26.70 12.87 -0.29
N ALA A 721 27.21 13.20 -1.47
CA ALA A 721 27.05 12.36 -2.66
C ALA A 721 28.01 11.17 -2.71
N GLU A 722 28.91 11.00 -1.72
CA GLU A 722 29.87 9.89 -1.60
C GLU A 722 30.97 9.84 -2.66
N LEU A 723 31.20 10.92 -3.40
CA LEU A 723 32.34 10.97 -4.30
C LEU A 723 33.67 11.05 -3.53
N ILE A 724 33.67 11.82 -2.45
CA ILE A 724 34.83 12.08 -1.57
C ILE A 724 34.45 11.82 -0.11
N THR A 725 35.44 11.66 0.71
CA THR A 725 35.33 11.65 2.19
C THR A 725 36.29 12.70 2.75
N ILE A 726 35.77 13.54 3.63
CA ILE A 726 36.54 14.58 4.31
C ILE A 726 36.98 14.06 5.68
N SER A 727 38.30 13.98 5.89
CA SER A 727 38.85 13.58 7.19
C SER A 727 39.13 14.83 8.02
N SER A 728 38.64 14.82 9.26
CA SER A 728 38.82 15.95 10.20
C SER A 728 39.76 15.54 11.33
N ALA A 729 40.62 16.42 11.74
CA ALA A 729 41.46 16.28 12.93
C ALA A 729 41.14 17.44 13.91
N ASN A 730 40.79 17.07 15.14
CA ASN A 730 40.38 18.04 16.17
C ASN A 730 39.22 18.96 15.71
N GLY A 731 38.22 18.41 14.99
CA GLY A 731 37.09 19.15 14.47
C GLY A 731 37.38 20.03 13.25
N ARG A 732 38.61 20.06 12.73
CA ARG A 732 38.99 20.81 11.54
C ARG A 732 39.13 19.87 10.36
N PRO A 733 38.50 20.14 9.20
CA PRO A 733 38.75 19.40 7.98
C PRO A 733 40.20 19.50 7.55
N THR A 734 40.86 18.40 7.32
CA THR A 734 42.30 18.34 7.02
C THR A 734 42.60 17.75 5.66
N SER A 735 41.97 16.65 5.32
CA SER A 735 42.26 15.94 4.08
C SER A 735 41.02 15.43 3.39
N ILE A 736 41.10 15.25 2.08
CA ILE A 736 40.06 14.71 1.22
C ILE A 736 40.61 13.38 0.67
N ARG A 737 39.73 12.34 0.70
CA ARG A 737 40.01 11.00 0.16
C ARG A 737 38.89 10.60 -0.77
N PRO A 738 39.04 9.61 -1.64
CA PRO A 738 37.94 9.00 -2.37
C PRO A 738 36.82 8.47 -1.44
N GLY A 739 35.57 8.62 -1.82
CA GLY A 739 34.40 8.17 -1.02
C GLY A 739 34.36 6.66 -0.83
N LYS A 740 34.83 5.93 -1.84
CA LYS A 740 35.00 4.45 -1.79
C LYS A 740 36.45 4.15 -2.16
N PRO A 741 37.06 3.11 -1.56
CA PRO A 741 38.44 2.73 -1.92
C PRO A 741 38.59 2.41 -3.40
N VAL A 742 37.61 1.68 -4.01
CA VAL A 742 37.61 1.34 -5.44
C VAL A 742 37.65 2.58 -6.36
N TYR A 743 37.18 3.73 -5.86
CA TYR A 743 37.18 4.98 -6.63
C TYR A 743 38.59 5.48 -6.95
N GLN A 744 39.59 5.15 -6.13
CA GLN A 744 40.97 5.46 -6.43
C GLN A 744 41.42 4.81 -7.77
N SER A 745 41.13 3.54 -7.94
CA SER A 745 41.41 2.80 -9.17
C SER A 745 40.54 3.26 -10.35
N ALA A 746 39.26 3.58 -10.06
CA ALA A 746 38.36 4.14 -11.07
C ALA A 746 38.79 5.54 -11.54
N PHE A 747 39.28 6.44 -10.65
CA PHE A 747 39.79 7.76 -11.00
C PHE A 747 41.05 7.66 -11.89
N LYS A 748 41.96 6.74 -11.56
CA LYS A 748 43.12 6.44 -12.43
C LYS A 748 42.66 6.05 -13.82
N LYS A 749 41.73 5.08 -13.90
CA LYS A 749 41.18 4.62 -15.18
C LYS A 749 40.51 5.73 -15.99
N LEU A 750 39.74 6.62 -15.33
CA LEU A 750 39.11 7.77 -15.98
C LEU A 750 40.13 8.78 -16.51
N THR A 751 41.25 8.97 -15.79
CA THR A 751 42.32 9.90 -16.20
C THR A 751 43.25 9.27 -17.24
N ASP A 752 43.29 7.96 -17.41
CA ASP A 752 44.04 7.26 -18.44
C ASP A 752 43.33 7.33 -19.81
N ASP A 753 41.98 7.52 -19.80
CA ASP A 753 41.25 7.79 -21.04
C ASP A 753 41.59 9.16 -21.59
N ARG A 754 42.41 9.18 -22.65
CA ARG A 754 42.96 10.40 -23.28
C ARG A 754 41.88 11.35 -23.74
N VAL A 755 40.78 10.84 -24.28
CA VAL A 755 39.72 11.63 -24.90
C VAL A 755 38.79 12.20 -23.82
N LEU A 756 38.35 11.37 -22.89
CA LEU A 756 37.53 11.84 -21.76
C LEU A 756 38.26 12.92 -20.96
N LYS A 757 39.54 12.68 -20.66
CA LYS A 757 40.40 13.65 -19.96
C LYS A 757 40.50 14.95 -20.73
N ALA A 758 40.80 14.90 -22.04
CA ALA A 758 40.92 16.09 -22.86
C ALA A 758 39.63 16.90 -22.91
N ARG A 759 38.47 16.22 -23.01
CA ARG A 759 37.15 16.85 -23.02
C ARG A 759 36.86 17.58 -21.71
N LEU A 760 37.13 16.94 -20.57
CA LEU A 760 36.80 17.47 -19.25
C LEU A 760 37.85 18.54 -18.83
N ASP A 761 39.11 18.36 -19.17
CA ASP A 761 40.15 19.39 -18.96
C ASP A 761 39.84 20.63 -19.80
N LEU A 762 39.36 20.50 -21.03
CA LEU A 762 38.89 21.61 -21.85
C LEU A 762 37.77 22.39 -21.16
N ALA A 763 36.81 21.70 -20.52
CA ALA A 763 35.76 22.34 -19.75
C ALA A 763 36.31 23.13 -18.56
N ILE A 764 37.25 22.55 -17.81
CA ILE A 764 37.95 23.26 -16.70
C ILE A 764 38.63 24.51 -17.18
N MET A 765 39.47 24.40 -18.25
CA MET A 765 40.23 25.55 -18.76
C MET A 765 39.30 26.63 -19.27
N THR A 766 38.20 26.25 -19.93
CA THR A 766 37.17 27.21 -20.39
C THR A 766 36.54 27.96 -19.24
N GLU A 767 36.20 27.26 -18.13
CA GLU A 767 35.61 27.90 -16.96
C GLU A 767 36.62 28.80 -16.22
N GLN A 768 37.88 28.36 -16.08
CA GLN A 768 38.94 29.20 -15.52
C GLN A 768 39.19 30.45 -16.36
N THR A 769 39.18 30.36 -17.69
CA THR A 769 39.28 31.51 -18.59
C THR A 769 38.12 32.48 -18.37
N LYS A 770 36.89 31.99 -18.20
CA LYS A 770 35.75 32.87 -17.90
C LYS A 770 35.87 33.56 -16.56
N ILE A 771 36.42 32.90 -15.54
CA ILE A 771 36.64 33.51 -14.21
C ILE A 771 37.69 34.63 -14.32
N GLU A 772 38.79 34.36 -15.01
CA GLU A 772 39.83 35.39 -15.16
C GLU A 772 39.35 36.55 -16.08
N ASN A 773 38.61 36.30 -17.11
CA ASN A 773 38.00 37.37 -17.92
C ASN A 773 37.02 38.23 -17.09
N LYS A 774 36.21 37.65 -16.22
CA LYS A 774 35.39 38.45 -15.28
C LYS A 774 36.22 39.29 -14.32
N ASN A 775 37.39 38.77 -13.88
CA ASN A 775 38.31 39.53 -13.06
C ASN A 775 38.90 40.69 -13.86
N ILE A 776 39.29 40.46 -15.13
CA ILE A 776 39.78 41.50 -16.03
C ILE A 776 38.71 42.58 -16.22
N ASP A 777 37.51 42.23 -16.60
CA ASP A 777 36.36 43.15 -16.75
C ASP A 777 36.13 43.99 -15.49
N LYS A 778 36.21 43.38 -14.32
CA LYS A 778 36.10 44.09 -13.05
C LYS A 778 37.22 45.12 -12.84
N TYR A 779 38.48 44.73 -13.10
CA TYR A 779 39.60 45.64 -12.93
C TYR A 779 39.61 46.75 -13.99
N GLU A 780 39.21 46.44 -15.22
CA GLU A 780 39.09 47.42 -16.30
C GLU A 780 37.93 48.39 -16.03
N SER A 781 36.80 47.93 -15.49
CA SER A 781 35.69 48.80 -15.10
C SER A 781 36.13 49.82 -14.01
N GLU A 782 36.88 49.35 -13.01
CA GLU A 782 37.45 50.28 -11.99
C GLU A 782 38.46 51.25 -12.59
N LEU A 783 39.33 50.76 -13.47
CA LEU A 783 40.29 51.61 -14.18
C LEU A 783 39.59 52.66 -15.05
N ARG A 784 38.49 52.31 -15.71
CA ARG A 784 37.68 53.25 -16.50
C ARG A 784 37.08 54.31 -15.61
N LEU A 785 36.48 53.95 -14.48
CA LEU A 785 35.95 54.92 -13.51
C LEU A 785 37.01 55.87 -12.99
N LEU A 786 38.22 55.38 -12.74
CA LEU A 786 39.34 56.19 -12.30
C LEU A 786 39.85 57.09 -13.44
N GLY A 787 39.75 56.66 -14.70
CA GLY A 787 40.09 57.38 -15.89
C GLY A 787 39.17 58.58 -16.26
N GLU A 788 37.88 58.46 -15.85
CA GLU A 788 36.85 59.50 -16.08
C GLU A 788 37.04 60.76 -15.17
N LEU A 789 37.93 60.70 -14.16
CA LEU A 789 38.20 61.84 -13.29
C LEU A 789 38.87 62.95 -14.04
N PRO A 790 38.36 64.21 -14.02
CA PRO A 790 38.88 65.33 -14.79
C PRO A 790 40.35 65.73 -14.43
N LYS A 791 40.76 65.38 -13.23
CA LYS A 791 42.10 65.52 -12.74
C LYS A 791 42.46 64.37 -11.84
N GLN A 792 43.42 63.54 -12.18
CA GLN A 792 43.84 62.40 -11.38
C GLN A 792 44.68 62.86 -10.18
N PRO A 793 44.20 62.68 -8.94
CA PRO A 793 45.06 62.98 -7.78
C PRO A 793 46.25 62.04 -7.72
N TYR A 794 47.38 62.51 -7.22
CA TYR A 794 48.57 61.68 -7.07
C TYR A 794 48.38 60.42 -6.22
N GLU A 795 47.49 60.50 -5.27
CA GLU A 795 47.16 59.46 -4.34
C GLU A 795 46.58 58.21 -5.01
N ILE A 796 45.88 58.33 -6.14
CA ILE A 796 45.25 57.17 -6.85
C ILE A 796 46.24 56.51 -7.81
N SER A 797 47.42 57.10 -8.09
CA SER A 797 48.41 56.54 -9.00
C SER A 797 48.87 55.14 -8.57
N GLY A 798 48.97 54.89 -7.25
CA GLY A 798 49.35 53.61 -6.68
C GLY A 798 48.25 52.56 -6.94
N ARG A 799 46.98 52.96 -6.86
CA ARG A 799 45.84 52.08 -7.16
C ARG A 799 45.78 51.72 -8.63
N ILE A 800 45.96 52.66 -9.50
CA ILE A 800 45.98 52.39 -10.95
C ILE A 800 47.11 51.42 -11.31
N LYS A 801 48.32 51.66 -10.77
CA LYS A 801 49.48 50.78 -10.98
C LYS A 801 49.25 49.37 -10.49
N TRP A 802 48.58 49.23 -9.34
CA TRP A 802 48.19 47.94 -8.78
C TRP A 802 47.16 47.23 -9.68
N LEU A 803 46.07 47.91 -10.15
CA LEU A 803 45.06 47.38 -11.04
C LEU A 803 45.68 46.94 -12.37
N LEU A 804 46.55 47.74 -12.99
CA LEU A 804 47.28 47.37 -14.21
C LEU A 804 48.11 46.08 -14.01
N GLY A 805 48.80 45.97 -12.86
CA GLY A 805 49.51 44.74 -12.51
C GLY A 805 48.60 43.52 -12.35
N LYS A 806 47.40 43.72 -11.81
CA LYS A 806 46.37 42.64 -11.71
C LYS A 806 45.84 42.23 -13.06
N VAL A 807 45.53 43.20 -13.96
CA VAL A 807 45.11 42.92 -15.33
C VAL A 807 46.19 42.14 -16.09
N ALA A 808 47.44 42.59 -16.06
CA ALA A 808 48.58 41.90 -16.70
C ALA A 808 48.73 40.44 -16.18
N THR A 809 48.59 40.26 -14.87
CA THR A 809 48.67 38.91 -14.28
C THR A 809 47.49 38.01 -14.74
N ALA A 810 46.28 38.54 -14.80
CA ALA A 810 45.12 37.81 -15.28
C ALA A 810 45.21 37.49 -16.79
N GLN A 811 45.68 38.45 -17.61
CA GLN A 811 45.90 38.24 -19.04
C GLN A 811 46.94 37.13 -19.31
N SER A 812 48.06 37.13 -18.58
CA SER A 812 49.07 36.07 -18.72
C SER A 812 48.52 34.68 -18.40
N LYS A 813 47.61 34.57 -17.41
CA LYS A 813 46.93 33.30 -17.11
C LYS A 813 45.99 32.89 -18.24
N VAL A 814 45.21 33.84 -18.79
CA VAL A 814 44.32 33.57 -19.91
C VAL A 814 45.10 33.06 -21.13
N GLU A 815 46.24 33.66 -21.45
CA GLU A 815 47.11 33.18 -22.54
C GLU A 815 47.56 31.71 -22.33
N VAL A 816 47.93 31.36 -21.10
CA VAL A 816 48.32 29.98 -20.77
C VAL A 816 47.12 29.02 -20.98
N TYR A 817 45.96 29.38 -20.47
CA TYR A 817 44.75 28.54 -20.62
C TYR A 817 44.34 28.42 -22.09
N GLU A 818 44.38 29.49 -22.89
CA GLU A 818 44.04 29.42 -24.32
C GLU A 818 45.01 28.52 -25.10
N ARG A 819 46.31 28.54 -24.75
CA ARG A 819 47.32 27.64 -25.34
C ARG A 819 47.03 26.19 -25.01
N GLU A 820 46.71 25.90 -23.77
CA GLU A 820 46.31 24.56 -23.34
C GLU A 820 44.99 24.11 -24.00
N ILE A 821 43.99 24.98 -24.10
CA ILE A 821 42.74 24.74 -24.83
C ILE A 821 43.03 24.37 -26.29
N GLY A 822 43.98 25.08 -26.93
CA GLY A 822 44.42 24.78 -28.30
C GLY A 822 45.02 23.39 -28.44
N GLN A 823 45.81 22.96 -27.47
CA GLN A 823 46.42 21.61 -27.45
C GLN A 823 45.34 20.54 -27.21
N LEU A 824 44.43 20.76 -26.26
CA LEU A 824 43.34 19.81 -25.95
C LEU A 824 42.38 19.64 -27.10
N LYS A 825 42.08 20.72 -27.84
CA LYS A 825 41.27 20.66 -29.06
C LYS A 825 41.90 19.80 -30.15
N LYS A 826 43.26 19.88 -30.32
CA LYS A 826 43.99 19.00 -31.25
C LYS A 826 43.82 17.55 -30.89
N VAL A 827 43.97 17.20 -29.61
CA VAL A 827 43.76 15.80 -29.15
C VAL A 827 42.36 15.30 -29.46
N LEU A 828 41.32 16.13 -29.30
CA LEU A 828 39.96 15.79 -29.61
C LEU A 828 39.65 15.66 -31.12
N LEU A 829 40.39 16.39 -31.95
CA LEU A 829 40.28 16.34 -33.41
C LEU A 829 41.01 15.13 -34.03
N GLU A 830 42.10 14.66 -33.40
CA GLU A 830 42.88 13.49 -33.85
C GLU A 830 42.13 12.16 -33.65
N GLU A 831 41.06 12.13 -32.87
CA GLU A 831 40.23 10.90 -32.67
C GLU A 831 39.21 10.66 -33.79
N TYR A 832 38.88 11.68 -34.58
CA TYR A 832 38.02 11.60 -35.74
C TYR A 832 38.87 11.56 -37.00
#